data_e1445f4f235de0070cf63c7ab86b8a7f
#
_entry.id   e1445f4f235de0070cf63c7ab86b8a7f
#
_cell.length_a   1.000
_cell.length_b   1.000
_cell.length_c   1.000
_cell.angle_alpha   90.00
_cell.angle_beta   90.00
_cell.angle_gamma   90.00
#
_symmetry.space_group_name_H-M   'P 1'
#
loop_
_entity.id
_entity.type
_entity.pdbx_description
1 polymer ?
#
loop_
_entity_poly.entity_id
_entity_poly.type
_entity_poly.pdbx_seq_one_letter_code
_entity_poly.pdbx_strand_id
1 'polypeptide(L)'
;MNRHPALSLDLDDGIDRKVLGQLRQRFLAVNSGRLQRARQALSSRQERVLRLLPLLFHINHPLLPGYLSASTPAGLSGFEADDEVLAEAQRLARSFVYKPRRQEPAQQPIHGLFLMGSLGSLAQEEQSDLDLWVCHAPELEPGARQELRRKCALIEDWARSQGSEVHCFLIDVARFGQDEREDRKEPGGDGNTQHFLLLDEFYRSAIWLGGRTPLWWLVPPAHERRYDEYCRTLLGKRFIRAEEVLDLGHLAHIPAREFIGAGLWQLSKAIDSPYKSLLKLLLTEAYASEHPRVRCVALRFKEQVFAGQLDLDELDPYVLVYRHLERYLREQQAPERLELVRRCLYLKVGRKLGGRQRQAQKGWQHLSMERLVAEWQWEPRRLALLDSRSQWKMRQVMEERRTVVNELTYSYRLLFQIARQQGADSGIDSRDLGLLGRRLYAAFERKAGKVENINPGIAPDLGEDVLTLVQLPADDDREQAQWAIFPGALGAHQWPDYAPLKRSLRLVELLAWCHRNGVIDSATRLSLHPGQSDLGDAELDNLLGSLRQFLPVPLATVDDADLLQPRRLKSVLLLVNVGVDPLRHHSQMNLHMATGRTDVLGYAGVRDNLVLTLDQLSLNSWNELTVRHYAGPQALPECLAEFLDAVREKPGSPPQPPELMVRCFCRNRAAAIAVRVEELFRETYGQLLGGQPSRYLLQIRQQYHLLEMSPEAVSHESLPDLPSLLQHLGRERDGYSALKLDRHALEGEDLGLILSMGRPDCIQVFYRRDFDSAEISLLDERNALWRQRQALRDERSLLAPLQRFLQSLLYRRNALSLEEQVPASLDIRYYELLSNDGRLHVEPREAPEALAGPALYELQALLERGERKRVQVTLYCDHQEFSELEYGAGLFKAVARHILAHRAESEPYPCYLTDLDLSRLFADEQPQTLHYLRYKSVLETALNQALLEQ
;
A
#
# COMPACT_ATOMS: atom_id res chain seq x y z
N MET A 1 -18.33 0.64 54.54
CA MET A 1 -18.97 -0.06 53.39
C MET A 1 -20.45 -0.25 53.67
N ASN A 2 -21.30 0.68 53.22
CA ASN A 2 -22.75 0.50 53.33
C ASN A 2 -23.19 -0.53 52.26
N ARG A 3 -23.38 -1.79 52.69
CA ARG A 3 -24.00 -2.80 51.83
C ARG A 3 -25.49 -2.56 51.79
N HIS A 4 -26.04 -2.17 50.66
CA HIS A 4 -27.45 -2.16 50.45
C HIS A 4 -27.97 -3.61 50.40
N PRO A 5 -29.17 -3.93 50.92
CA PRO A 5 -29.69 -5.30 50.89
C PRO A 5 -29.82 -5.80 49.45
N ALA A 6 -29.52 -7.08 49.21
CA ALA A 6 -29.72 -7.69 47.89
C ALA A 6 -31.21 -7.63 47.51
N LEU A 7 -31.49 -7.30 46.27
CA LEU A 7 -32.85 -7.25 45.73
C LEU A 7 -33.08 -8.47 44.85
N SER A 8 -34.11 -9.25 45.21
CA SER A 8 -34.58 -10.38 44.38
C SER A 8 -35.87 -9.95 43.68
N LEU A 9 -35.94 -10.18 42.37
CA LEU A 9 -37.12 -10.03 41.56
C LEU A 9 -37.34 -11.36 40.88
N ASP A 10 -38.24 -12.20 41.42
CA ASP A 10 -38.63 -13.43 40.78
C ASP A 10 -40.00 -13.29 40.11
N LEU A 11 -40.20 -13.91 38.95
CA LEU A 11 -41.49 -13.93 38.23
C LEU A 11 -42.55 -14.68 39.04
N ASP A 12 -42.11 -15.66 39.81
CA ASP A 12 -43.00 -16.53 40.62
C ASP A 12 -43.45 -15.85 41.93
N ASP A 13 -42.61 -14.95 42.49
CA ASP A 13 -42.92 -14.18 43.72
C ASP A 13 -43.68 -12.85 43.45
N GLY A 14 -43.86 -12.51 42.15
CA GLY A 14 -44.48 -11.24 41.72
C GLY A 14 -43.49 -10.09 41.59
N ILE A 15 -43.73 -9.23 40.60
CA ILE A 15 -42.91 -8.02 40.34
C ILE A 15 -43.41 -6.86 41.21
N ASP A 16 -42.51 -6.26 42.02
CA ASP A 16 -42.84 -5.09 42.85
C ASP A 16 -42.26 -3.80 42.18
N ARG A 17 -43.18 -2.85 41.89
CA ARG A 17 -42.80 -1.52 41.36
C ARG A 17 -41.82 -0.77 42.25
N LYS A 18 -41.93 -0.94 43.57
CA LYS A 18 -41.02 -0.31 44.54
C LYS A 18 -39.61 -0.85 44.38
N VAL A 19 -39.45 -2.16 44.18
CA VAL A 19 -38.17 -2.80 43.96
C VAL A 19 -37.57 -2.40 42.62
N LEU A 20 -38.36 -2.30 41.56
CA LEU A 20 -37.93 -1.76 40.26
C LEU A 20 -37.42 -0.32 40.37
N GLY A 21 -38.13 0.53 41.14
CA GLY A 21 -37.70 1.90 41.44
C GLY A 21 -36.37 1.95 42.17
N GLN A 22 -36.17 1.09 43.17
CA GLN A 22 -34.91 0.99 43.92
C GLN A 22 -33.76 0.50 43.03
N LEU A 23 -33.97 -0.46 42.15
CA LEU A 23 -32.97 -0.91 41.21
C LEU A 23 -32.55 0.21 40.25
N ARG A 24 -33.54 0.91 39.65
CA ARG A 24 -33.28 2.07 38.82
C ARG A 24 -32.41 3.11 39.53
N GLN A 25 -32.73 3.40 40.79
CA GLN A 25 -31.96 4.34 41.60
C GLN A 25 -30.53 3.88 41.87
N ARG A 26 -30.27 2.57 42.06
CA ARG A 26 -28.92 2.03 42.21
C ARG A 26 -28.08 2.25 40.94
N PHE A 27 -28.62 1.91 39.78
CA PHE A 27 -27.95 2.16 38.54
C PHE A 27 -27.70 3.65 38.27
N LEU A 28 -28.68 4.52 38.59
CA LEU A 28 -28.53 5.96 38.50
C LEU A 28 -27.49 6.51 39.49
N ALA A 29 -27.38 5.94 40.68
CA ALA A 29 -26.34 6.33 41.66
C ALA A 29 -24.93 5.98 41.13
N VAL A 30 -24.72 4.79 40.54
CA VAL A 30 -23.47 4.42 39.91
C VAL A 30 -23.17 5.33 38.72
N ASN A 31 -24.18 5.60 37.88
CA ASN A 31 -24.07 6.51 36.76
C ASN A 31 -23.66 7.93 37.19
N SER A 32 -24.33 8.51 38.17
CA SER A 32 -24.02 9.84 38.69
C SER A 32 -22.59 9.91 39.25
N GLY A 33 -22.15 8.87 39.97
CA GLY A 33 -20.79 8.78 40.45
C GLY A 33 -19.75 8.71 39.32
N ARG A 34 -20.00 7.92 38.25
CA ARG A 34 -19.15 7.88 37.07
C ARG A 34 -19.12 9.21 36.33
N LEU A 35 -20.28 9.88 36.17
CA LEU A 35 -20.35 11.19 35.54
C LEU A 35 -19.58 12.26 36.34
N GLN A 36 -19.65 12.22 37.66
CA GLN A 36 -18.86 13.08 38.51
C GLN A 36 -17.35 12.82 38.36
N ARG A 37 -16.93 11.57 38.32
CA ARG A 37 -15.53 11.18 38.03
C ARG A 37 -15.07 11.68 36.68
N ALA A 38 -15.92 11.56 35.65
CA ALA A 38 -15.63 12.06 34.31
C ALA A 38 -15.36 13.57 34.32
N ARG A 39 -16.26 14.34 34.96
CA ARG A 39 -16.13 15.80 35.10
C ARG A 39 -14.87 16.25 35.83
N GLN A 40 -14.45 15.52 36.88
CA GLN A 40 -13.24 15.85 37.66
C GLN A 40 -11.93 15.71 36.87
N ALA A 41 -11.93 14.90 35.81
CA ALA A 41 -10.74 14.64 34.98
C ALA A 41 -10.67 15.51 33.71
N LEU A 42 -11.72 16.31 33.42
CA LEU A 42 -11.83 17.21 32.27
C LEU A 42 -11.41 18.63 32.62
N SER A 43 -10.86 19.35 31.66
CA SER A 43 -10.66 20.81 31.76
C SER A 43 -12.01 21.54 31.81
N SER A 44 -12.03 22.76 32.31
CA SER A 44 -13.27 23.58 32.43
C SER A 44 -13.97 23.80 31.06
N ARG A 45 -13.21 23.82 29.94
CA ARG A 45 -13.80 23.95 28.59
C ARG A 45 -14.45 22.64 28.15
N GLN A 46 -13.81 21.52 28.39
CA GLN A 46 -14.31 20.18 28.04
C GLN A 46 -15.52 19.83 28.92
N GLU A 47 -15.47 20.18 30.22
CA GLU A 47 -16.61 20.00 31.12
C GLU A 47 -17.85 20.77 30.64
N ARG A 48 -17.67 21.98 30.13
CA ARG A 48 -18.74 22.78 29.52
C ARG A 48 -19.35 22.05 28.32
N VAL A 49 -18.55 21.48 27.45
CA VAL A 49 -19.04 20.69 26.32
C VAL A 49 -19.91 19.54 26.84
N LEU A 50 -19.37 18.74 27.75
CA LEU A 50 -20.09 17.59 28.32
C LEU A 50 -21.41 17.98 28.96
N ARG A 51 -21.44 19.10 29.68
CA ARG A 51 -22.63 19.62 30.35
C ARG A 51 -23.71 20.10 29.37
N LEU A 52 -23.32 20.68 28.24
CA LEU A 52 -24.26 21.23 27.26
C LEU A 52 -24.80 20.17 26.27
N LEU A 53 -24.12 19.05 26.07
CA LEU A 53 -24.54 18.03 25.11
C LEU A 53 -26.03 17.65 25.21
N PRO A 54 -26.59 17.32 26.40
CA PRO A 54 -28.02 16.97 26.49
C PRO A 54 -28.94 18.10 26.04
N LEU A 55 -28.63 19.34 26.38
CA LEU A 55 -29.41 20.50 25.98
C LEU A 55 -29.37 20.75 24.48
N LEU A 56 -28.18 20.60 23.84
CA LEU A 56 -28.00 20.79 22.40
C LEU A 56 -28.83 19.80 21.58
N PHE A 57 -29.05 18.59 22.09
CA PHE A 57 -29.92 17.60 21.47
C PHE A 57 -31.40 17.76 21.88
N HIS A 58 -31.68 18.33 23.05
CA HIS A 58 -33.04 18.57 23.48
C HIS A 58 -33.72 19.74 22.78
N ILE A 59 -32.96 20.78 22.44
CA ILE A 59 -33.51 21.98 21.77
C ILE A 59 -32.82 22.22 20.43
N ASN A 60 -33.54 22.94 19.56
CA ASN A 60 -33.01 23.39 18.26
C ASN A 60 -33.13 24.92 18.22
N HIS A 61 -32.04 25.62 18.54
CA HIS A 61 -32.05 27.07 18.70
C HIS A 61 -30.92 27.74 17.88
N PRO A 62 -31.20 28.80 17.09
CA PRO A 62 -30.21 29.42 16.16
C PRO A 62 -28.97 29.95 16.86
N LEU A 63 -29.02 30.28 18.13
CA LEU A 63 -27.87 30.82 18.89
C LEU A 63 -26.99 29.72 19.52
N LEU A 64 -27.37 28.44 19.40
CA LEU A 64 -26.63 27.34 20.00
C LEU A 64 -26.00 26.43 18.90
N PRO A 65 -24.88 25.78 19.19
CA PRO A 65 -24.26 24.83 18.29
C PRO A 65 -25.20 23.71 17.83
N GLY A 66 -25.09 23.28 16.60
CA GLY A 66 -25.90 22.22 16.05
C GLY A 66 -27.23 22.68 15.42
N TYR A 67 -27.51 23.98 15.34
CA TYR A 67 -28.64 24.48 14.58
C TYR A 67 -28.38 24.43 13.07
N LEU A 68 -29.27 23.80 12.32
CA LEU A 68 -29.21 23.72 10.85
C LEU A 68 -30.44 24.41 10.23
N SER A 69 -31.65 23.99 10.62
CA SER A 69 -32.93 24.48 10.14
C SER A 69 -33.99 24.42 11.26
N ALA A 70 -35.15 25.01 11.06
CA ALA A 70 -36.26 24.90 12.01
C ALA A 70 -36.81 23.46 12.12
N SER A 71 -36.63 22.63 11.08
CA SER A 71 -37.10 21.24 11.03
C SER A 71 -36.11 20.22 11.59
N THR A 72 -34.90 20.65 11.94
CA THR A 72 -33.89 19.74 12.49
C THR A 72 -34.37 19.03 13.75
N PRO A 73 -34.31 17.67 13.79
CA PRO A 73 -34.79 16.92 14.93
C PRO A 73 -34.16 17.35 16.24
N ALA A 74 -34.99 17.64 17.23
CA ALA A 74 -34.59 17.96 18.58
C ALA A 74 -35.71 17.61 19.56
N GLY A 75 -35.34 17.17 20.75
CA GLY A 75 -36.25 16.71 21.80
C GLY A 75 -35.71 15.41 22.38
N LEU A 76 -35.13 15.52 23.58
CA LEU A 76 -34.59 14.37 24.33
C LEU A 76 -35.67 13.92 25.32
N SER A 77 -36.05 12.66 25.27
CA SER A 77 -37.13 12.08 26.08
C SER A 77 -36.90 12.32 27.57
N GLY A 78 -37.89 12.93 28.27
CA GLY A 78 -37.85 13.12 29.73
C GLY A 78 -36.68 13.96 30.25
N PHE A 79 -36.02 14.75 29.39
CA PHE A 79 -34.92 15.63 29.80
C PHE A 79 -35.49 17.00 30.28
N GLU A 80 -35.07 17.43 31.46
CA GLU A 80 -35.32 18.75 32.01
C GLU A 80 -33.95 19.44 32.24
N ALA A 81 -33.79 20.65 31.72
CA ALA A 81 -32.55 21.39 31.88
C ALA A 81 -32.49 21.97 33.31
N ASP A 82 -31.43 21.70 34.01
CA ASP A 82 -31.15 22.29 35.31
C ASP A 82 -30.59 23.73 35.17
N ASP A 83 -30.58 24.48 36.28
CA ASP A 83 -30.11 25.88 36.29
C ASP A 83 -28.64 26.01 35.88
N GLU A 84 -27.81 25.00 36.15
CA GLU A 84 -26.39 25.02 35.78
C GLU A 84 -26.20 24.89 34.28
N VAL A 85 -26.96 23.99 33.64
CA VAL A 85 -26.97 23.81 32.18
C VAL A 85 -27.45 25.07 31.48
N LEU A 86 -28.52 25.69 32.02
CA LEU A 86 -29.06 26.94 31.47
C LEU A 86 -28.09 28.11 31.63
N ALA A 87 -27.41 28.21 32.77
CA ALA A 87 -26.37 29.20 32.99
C ALA A 87 -25.18 29.05 32.03
N GLU A 88 -24.74 27.83 31.75
CA GLU A 88 -23.68 27.57 30.75
C GLU A 88 -24.14 27.88 29.32
N ALA A 89 -25.38 27.60 28.96
CA ALA A 89 -25.95 27.97 27.67
C ALA A 89 -26.04 29.51 27.50
N GLN A 90 -26.39 30.24 28.56
CA GLN A 90 -26.38 31.69 28.54
C GLN A 90 -24.99 32.31 28.50
N ARG A 91 -23.96 31.64 29.06
CA ARG A 91 -22.57 32.06 28.90
C ARG A 91 -22.10 31.90 27.46
N LEU A 92 -22.59 30.88 26.78
CA LEU A 92 -22.31 30.66 25.37
C LEU A 92 -23.02 31.68 24.46
N ALA A 93 -24.31 31.96 24.75
CA ALA A 93 -25.16 32.90 24.02
C ALA A 93 -25.97 33.77 24.98
N ARG A 94 -25.52 34.98 25.23
CA ARG A 94 -26.13 35.89 26.25
C ARG A 94 -27.63 36.15 26.04
N SER A 95 -28.09 36.17 24.80
CA SER A 95 -29.48 36.37 24.42
C SER A 95 -30.33 35.11 24.39
N PHE A 96 -29.75 33.96 24.75
CA PHE A 96 -30.46 32.70 24.80
C PHE A 96 -31.49 32.70 25.96
N VAL A 97 -32.73 32.34 25.62
CA VAL A 97 -33.83 32.15 26.58
C VAL A 97 -34.39 30.75 26.38
N TYR A 98 -34.32 29.94 27.42
CA TYR A 98 -34.88 28.60 27.37
C TYR A 98 -36.40 28.65 27.39
N LYS A 99 -37.05 28.05 26.41
CA LYS A 99 -38.51 27.86 26.37
C LYS A 99 -38.79 26.36 26.38
N PRO A 100 -39.29 25.80 27.48
CA PRO A 100 -39.59 24.39 27.55
C PRO A 100 -40.65 24.00 26.50
N ARG A 101 -40.33 23.04 25.65
CA ARG A 101 -41.31 22.43 24.73
C ARG A 101 -42.12 21.40 25.49
N ARG A 102 -43.43 21.61 25.56
CA ARG A 102 -44.40 20.61 26.06
C ARG A 102 -44.73 19.59 24.96
N GLN A 103 -43.76 18.77 24.59
CA GLN A 103 -44.00 17.59 23.73
C GLN A 103 -44.18 16.38 24.62
N GLU A 104 -45.13 15.52 24.28
CA GLU A 104 -45.28 14.24 24.96
C GLU A 104 -43.98 13.39 24.77
N PRO A 105 -43.53 12.69 25.83
CA PRO A 105 -42.27 11.89 25.76
C PRO A 105 -42.26 10.87 24.62
N ALA A 106 -43.42 10.35 24.20
CA ALA A 106 -43.57 9.42 23.09
C ALA A 106 -43.24 10.04 21.72
N GLN A 107 -43.41 11.36 21.56
CA GLN A 107 -43.20 12.06 20.28
C GLN A 107 -41.79 12.66 20.13
N GLN A 108 -40.93 12.48 21.11
CA GLN A 108 -39.58 13.05 21.08
C GLN A 108 -38.67 12.22 20.21
N PRO A 109 -37.97 12.82 19.20
CA PRO A 109 -37.19 12.09 18.24
C PRO A 109 -35.90 11.46 18.79
N ILE A 110 -35.42 11.93 19.94
CA ILE A 110 -34.21 11.42 20.59
C ILE A 110 -34.58 10.68 21.86
N HIS A 111 -34.41 9.38 21.87
CA HIS A 111 -34.80 8.52 22.97
C HIS A 111 -33.79 8.51 24.12
N GLY A 112 -32.49 8.65 23.84
CA GLY A 112 -31.46 8.65 24.88
C GLY A 112 -30.10 9.07 24.38
N LEU A 113 -29.28 9.57 25.30
CA LEU A 113 -27.88 9.95 25.07
C LEU A 113 -27.00 9.23 26.05
N PHE A 114 -25.94 8.58 25.51
CA PHE A 114 -24.98 7.82 26.29
C PHE A 114 -23.57 8.12 25.84
N LEU A 115 -22.66 8.31 26.80
CA LEU A 115 -21.23 8.38 26.52
C LEU A 115 -20.61 6.98 26.64
N MET A 116 -19.83 6.62 25.64
CA MET A 116 -19.09 5.36 25.58
C MET A 116 -17.58 5.58 25.87
N GLY A 117 -16.84 4.52 26.06
CA GLY A 117 -15.38 4.56 26.12
C GLY A 117 -14.80 4.62 27.52
N SER A 118 -13.74 5.42 27.71
CA SER A 118 -12.96 5.46 28.95
C SER A 118 -13.43 6.52 29.95
N LEU A 119 -14.41 7.35 29.60
CA LEU A 119 -14.89 8.43 30.46
C LEU A 119 -15.43 7.90 31.79
N GLY A 120 -15.13 8.59 32.88
CA GLY A 120 -15.54 8.21 34.23
C GLY A 120 -14.90 6.92 34.75
N SER A 121 -13.96 6.33 34.01
CA SER A 121 -13.21 5.12 34.39
C SER A 121 -11.78 5.43 34.78
N LEU A 122 -11.15 4.43 35.38
CA LEU A 122 -9.73 4.46 35.78
C LEU A 122 -8.80 4.84 34.64
N ALA A 123 -9.14 4.45 33.40
CA ALA A 123 -8.34 4.69 32.21
C ALA A 123 -8.66 6.00 31.47
N GLN A 124 -9.43 6.93 32.08
CA GLN A 124 -9.70 8.25 31.51
C GLN A 124 -8.44 9.11 31.54
N GLU A 125 -8.07 9.64 30.38
CA GLU A 125 -7.01 10.63 30.17
C GLU A 125 -7.65 12.01 29.88
N GLU A 126 -6.86 13.09 29.99
CA GLU A 126 -7.33 14.45 29.67
C GLU A 126 -7.75 14.60 28.20
N GLN A 127 -7.11 13.82 27.32
CA GLN A 127 -7.38 13.81 25.87
C GLN A 127 -8.30 12.66 25.43
N SER A 128 -9.04 12.04 26.37
CA SER A 128 -10.00 10.98 26.02
C SER A 128 -11.13 11.53 25.16
N ASP A 129 -11.44 10.84 24.06
CA ASP A 129 -12.54 11.14 23.15
C ASP A 129 -13.89 10.96 23.85
N LEU A 130 -14.89 11.73 23.42
CA LEU A 130 -16.27 11.63 23.85
C LEU A 130 -17.10 10.90 22.78
N ASP A 131 -17.16 9.57 22.85
CA ASP A 131 -17.99 8.77 21.96
C ASP A 131 -19.44 8.84 22.40
N LEU A 132 -20.27 9.65 21.70
CA LEU A 132 -21.66 9.90 22.08
C LEU A 132 -22.62 9.05 21.24
N TRP A 133 -23.34 8.15 21.88
CA TRP A 133 -24.45 7.46 21.25
C TRP A 133 -25.71 8.30 21.33
N VAL A 134 -26.26 8.66 20.18
CA VAL A 134 -27.51 9.39 20.01
C VAL A 134 -28.57 8.38 19.56
N CYS A 135 -29.30 7.82 20.53
CA CYS A 135 -30.35 6.85 20.28
C CYS A 135 -31.61 7.57 19.81
N HIS A 136 -32.02 7.36 18.56
CA HIS A 136 -33.17 8.03 17.95
C HIS A 136 -34.38 7.10 17.77
N ALA A 137 -35.54 7.70 17.54
CA ALA A 137 -36.77 6.99 17.26
C ALA A 137 -36.66 6.18 15.96
N PRO A 138 -37.20 4.94 15.89
CA PRO A 138 -37.14 4.11 14.68
C PRO A 138 -37.92 4.73 13.49
N GLU A 139 -38.96 5.47 13.78
CA GLU A 139 -39.83 6.08 12.77
C GLU A 139 -39.24 7.40 12.21
N LEU A 140 -38.02 7.77 12.52
CA LEU A 140 -37.38 8.97 11.99
C LEU A 140 -37.17 8.89 10.48
N GLU A 141 -37.83 9.81 9.74
CA GLU A 141 -37.73 9.86 8.29
C GLU A 141 -36.29 10.03 7.80
N PRO A 142 -35.91 9.47 6.61
CA PRO A 142 -34.55 9.56 6.09
C PRO A 142 -34.01 10.99 5.98
N GLY A 143 -34.85 11.96 5.59
CA GLY A 143 -34.48 13.38 5.54
C GLY A 143 -34.16 13.97 6.92
N ALA A 144 -35.01 13.69 7.92
CA ALA A 144 -34.81 14.10 9.29
C ALA A 144 -33.55 13.45 9.92
N ARG A 145 -33.30 12.18 9.61
CA ARG A 145 -32.08 11.47 10.01
C ARG A 145 -30.83 12.11 9.41
N GLN A 146 -30.87 12.53 8.15
CA GLN A 146 -29.77 13.24 7.52
C GLN A 146 -29.51 14.62 8.16
N GLU A 147 -30.57 15.37 8.51
CA GLU A 147 -30.42 16.62 9.24
C GLU A 147 -29.84 16.40 10.63
N LEU A 148 -30.27 15.34 11.35
CA LEU A 148 -29.70 14.99 12.65
C LEU A 148 -28.21 14.64 12.53
N ARG A 149 -27.79 13.94 11.47
CA ARG A 149 -26.37 13.67 11.19
C ARG A 149 -25.56 14.96 10.97
N ARG A 150 -26.12 15.92 10.23
CA ARG A 150 -25.49 17.25 10.04
C ARG A 150 -25.45 18.05 11.36
N LYS A 151 -26.48 17.95 12.19
CA LYS A 151 -26.48 18.52 13.53
C LYS A 151 -25.33 17.97 14.37
N CYS A 152 -25.12 16.64 14.36
CA CYS A 152 -24.01 15.99 15.03
C CYS A 152 -22.68 16.57 14.57
N ALA A 153 -22.43 16.67 13.26
CA ALA A 153 -21.19 17.23 12.71
C ALA A 153 -20.93 18.67 13.18
N LEU A 154 -21.96 19.52 13.22
CA LEU A 154 -21.83 20.90 13.74
C LEU A 154 -21.49 20.93 15.24
N ILE A 155 -22.02 19.99 16.03
CA ILE A 155 -21.70 19.86 17.45
C ILE A 155 -20.27 19.35 17.64
N GLU A 156 -19.82 18.39 16.83
CA GLU A 156 -18.45 17.88 16.82
C GLU A 156 -17.44 18.99 16.50
N ASP A 157 -17.69 19.79 15.47
CA ASP A 157 -16.83 20.92 15.09
C ASP A 157 -16.77 21.99 16.19
N TRP A 158 -17.92 22.31 16.81
CA TRP A 158 -17.93 23.20 17.94
C TRP A 158 -17.15 22.64 19.13
N ALA A 159 -17.34 21.38 19.47
CA ALA A 159 -16.62 20.73 20.58
C ALA A 159 -15.11 20.73 20.34
N ARG A 160 -14.68 20.48 19.10
CA ARG A 160 -13.28 20.55 18.69
C ARG A 160 -12.70 21.95 18.90
N SER A 161 -13.47 23.01 18.63
CA SER A 161 -13.08 24.40 18.92
C SER A 161 -12.90 24.68 20.43
N GLN A 162 -13.54 23.86 21.28
CA GLN A 162 -13.41 23.93 22.74
C GLN A 162 -12.30 23.00 23.28
N GLY A 163 -11.59 22.29 22.42
CA GLY A 163 -10.54 21.33 22.78
C GLY A 163 -11.09 19.99 23.26
N SER A 164 -12.31 19.63 22.84
CA SER A 164 -12.92 18.30 23.05
C SER A 164 -13.10 17.60 21.73
N GLU A 165 -12.64 16.38 21.60
CA GLU A 165 -12.93 15.48 20.49
C GLU A 165 -14.21 14.71 20.80
N VAL A 166 -15.29 15.03 20.08
CA VAL A 166 -16.60 14.38 20.21
C VAL A 166 -16.92 13.65 18.94
N HIS A 167 -17.35 12.39 19.06
CA HIS A 167 -17.83 11.57 17.95
C HIS A 167 -19.27 11.14 18.22
N CYS A 168 -20.20 11.51 17.36
CA CYS A 168 -21.61 11.19 17.50
C CYS A 168 -22.00 9.99 16.64
N PHE A 169 -22.54 8.96 17.27
CA PHE A 169 -23.04 7.75 16.63
C PHE A 169 -24.58 7.73 16.70
N LEU A 170 -25.24 7.75 15.55
CA LEU A 170 -26.69 7.66 15.48
C LEU A 170 -27.12 6.19 15.58
N ILE A 171 -27.85 5.86 16.65
CA ILE A 171 -28.30 4.50 16.95
C ILE A 171 -29.82 4.41 16.76
N ASP A 172 -30.23 3.62 15.77
CA ASP A 172 -31.62 3.19 15.63
C ASP A 172 -31.92 2.07 16.63
N VAL A 173 -32.73 2.37 17.62
CA VAL A 173 -32.97 1.45 18.75
C VAL A 173 -33.63 0.12 18.30
N ALA A 174 -34.59 0.17 17.38
CA ALA A 174 -35.30 -1.01 16.92
C ALA A 174 -34.39 -1.92 16.08
N ARG A 175 -33.57 -1.34 15.22
CA ARG A 175 -32.60 -2.08 14.39
C ARG A 175 -31.43 -2.61 15.21
N PHE A 176 -31.01 -1.90 16.25
CA PHE A 176 -29.91 -2.36 17.10
C PHE A 176 -30.29 -3.60 17.92
N GLY A 177 -31.53 -3.68 18.39
CA GLY A 177 -32.04 -4.83 19.16
C GLY A 177 -32.38 -6.08 18.33
N GLN A 178 -32.59 -5.92 17.03
CA GLN A 178 -32.89 -7.02 16.11
C GLN A 178 -31.61 -7.41 15.33
N ASP A 179 -31.26 -8.70 15.37
CA ASP A 179 -30.08 -9.27 14.67
C ASP A 179 -30.30 -9.31 13.13
N GLU A 180 -31.01 -8.35 12.54
CA GLU A 180 -31.29 -8.27 11.12
C GLU A 180 -30.10 -7.70 10.33
N ARG A 181 -29.40 -8.60 9.67
CA ARG A 181 -28.08 -8.45 9.03
C ARG A 181 -28.07 -7.85 7.64
N GLU A 182 -29.16 -7.63 6.99
CA GLU A 182 -29.13 -7.38 5.54
C GLU A 182 -28.93 -5.91 5.13
N ASP A 183 -29.11 -4.94 6.03
CA ASP A 183 -29.13 -3.51 5.64
C ASP A 183 -28.07 -2.59 6.29
N ARG A 184 -27.07 -3.12 6.98
CA ARG A 184 -26.04 -2.29 7.62
C ARG A 184 -24.90 -1.92 6.65
N LYS A 185 -25.23 -1.25 5.56
CA LYS A 185 -24.24 -0.72 4.59
C LYS A 185 -23.80 0.72 4.93
N GLU A 186 -23.45 1.01 6.18
CA GLU A 186 -22.76 2.28 6.45
C GLU A 186 -21.24 2.00 6.50
N PRO A 187 -20.44 2.65 5.64
CA PRO A 187 -18.99 2.47 5.63
C PRO A 187 -18.39 3.10 6.88
N GLY A 188 -17.58 2.33 7.63
CA GLY A 188 -16.78 2.83 8.75
C GLY A 188 -17.34 2.62 10.16
N GLY A 189 -18.44 1.91 10.34
CA GLY A 189 -19.01 1.66 11.67
C GLY A 189 -18.46 0.39 12.35
N ASP A 190 -17.96 0.51 13.58
CA ASP A 190 -17.45 -0.60 14.43
C ASP A 190 -18.52 -1.70 14.71
N GLY A 191 -19.79 -1.46 14.40
CA GLY A 191 -20.93 -2.25 14.87
C GLY A 191 -21.27 -3.51 14.06
N ASN A 192 -20.76 -3.68 12.86
CA ASN A 192 -21.22 -4.75 11.95
C ASN A 192 -20.70 -6.15 12.29
N THR A 193 -19.55 -6.27 12.97
CA THR A 193 -18.89 -7.55 13.21
C THR A 193 -18.84 -7.96 14.69
N GLN A 194 -19.31 -7.14 15.60
CA GLN A 194 -19.15 -7.34 17.06
C GLN A 194 -20.33 -6.78 17.88
N HIS A 195 -21.55 -7.04 17.43
CA HIS A 195 -22.76 -6.47 18.06
C HIS A 195 -22.88 -6.79 19.56
N PHE A 196 -22.79 -8.06 19.96
CA PHE A 196 -22.93 -8.45 21.35
C PHE A 196 -21.73 -8.03 22.22
N LEU A 197 -20.52 -8.06 21.64
CA LEU A 197 -19.33 -7.57 22.35
C LEU A 197 -19.35 -6.05 22.56
N LEU A 198 -19.91 -5.32 21.62
CA LEU A 198 -20.16 -3.88 21.77
C LEU A 198 -21.26 -3.59 22.78
N LEU A 199 -22.30 -4.41 22.82
CA LEU A 199 -23.38 -4.33 23.80
C LEU A 199 -22.88 -4.65 25.23
N ASP A 200 -21.96 -5.62 25.39
CA ASP A 200 -21.26 -5.89 26.65
C ASP A 200 -20.45 -4.64 27.07
N GLU A 201 -19.71 -4.01 26.17
CA GLU A 201 -18.98 -2.77 26.44
C GLU A 201 -19.95 -1.64 26.86
N PHE A 202 -21.06 -1.48 26.16
CA PHE A 202 -22.09 -0.49 26.47
C PHE A 202 -22.62 -0.68 27.87
N TYR A 203 -23.14 -1.85 28.22
CA TYR A 203 -23.77 -2.06 29.52
C TYR A 203 -22.82 -1.95 30.71
N ARG A 204 -21.53 -2.22 30.53
CA ARG A 204 -20.56 -2.07 31.64
C ARG A 204 -19.92 -0.68 31.73
N SER A 205 -19.86 0.11 30.63
CA SER A 205 -19.09 1.37 30.60
C SER A 205 -19.90 2.62 30.29
N ALA A 206 -21.05 2.51 29.61
CA ALA A 206 -21.80 3.68 29.19
C ALA A 206 -22.22 4.57 30.35
N ILE A 207 -22.11 5.88 30.15
CA ILE A 207 -22.64 6.91 31.05
C ILE A 207 -23.89 7.51 30.44
N TRP A 208 -25.03 7.34 31.08
CA TRP A 208 -26.28 7.96 30.67
C TRP A 208 -26.27 9.46 30.96
N LEU A 209 -26.50 10.27 29.92
CA LEU A 209 -26.57 11.72 30.02
C LEU A 209 -28.01 12.25 30.12
N GLY A 210 -28.93 11.49 29.55
CA GLY A 210 -30.36 11.87 29.56
C GLY A 210 -31.21 11.01 28.66
N GLY A 211 -32.52 11.14 28.76
CA GLY A 211 -33.45 10.34 27.96
C GLY A 211 -33.98 9.13 28.71
N ARG A 212 -34.39 8.10 27.95
CA ARG A 212 -34.87 6.83 28.46
C ARG A 212 -33.71 6.03 29.05
N THR A 213 -33.97 5.32 30.16
CA THR A 213 -32.96 4.45 30.78
C THR A 213 -32.97 3.04 30.15
N PRO A 214 -31.83 2.31 30.11
CA PRO A 214 -31.82 0.97 29.57
C PRO A 214 -32.80 0.03 30.30
N LEU A 215 -33.66 -0.64 29.53
CA LEU A 215 -34.58 -1.66 30.08
C LEU A 215 -33.80 -2.83 30.72
N TRP A 216 -32.62 -3.15 30.19
CA TRP A 216 -31.72 -4.18 30.67
C TRP A 216 -31.37 -4.02 32.17
N TRP A 217 -31.33 -2.79 32.72
CA TRP A 217 -31.07 -2.53 34.13
C TRP A 217 -32.14 -3.16 35.08
N LEU A 218 -33.34 -3.34 34.53
CA LEU A 218 -34.50 -3.79 35.33
C LEU A 218 -34.77 -5.29 35.25
N VAL A 219 -34.04 -5.99 34.36
CA VAL A 219 -34.14 -7.46 34.20
C VAL A 219 -33.13 -8.15 35.11
N PRO A 220 -33.53 -9.04 36.04
CA PRO A 220 -32.61 -9.74 36.91
C PRO A 220 -31.61 -10.59 36.15
N PRO A 221 -30.35 -10.74 36.64
CA PRO A 221 -29.33 -11.58 36.00
C PRO A 221 -29.77 -13.02 35.75
N ALA A 222 -30.57 -13.61 36.65
CA ALA A 222 -31.11 -14.96 36.53
C ALA A 222 -32.05 -15.11 35.33
N HIS A 223 -32.72 -14.04 34.91
CA HIS A 223 -33.65 -14.04 33.77
C HIS A 223 -33.04 -13.58 32.45
N GLU A 224 -31.73 -13.40 32.35
CA GLU A 224 -31.06 -12.97 31.14
C GLU A 224 -31.38 -13.86 29.92
N ARG A 225 -31.48 -15.19 30.14
CA ARG A 225 -31.87 -16.16 29.10
C ARG A 225 -33.35 -16.10 28.71
N ARG A 226 -34.18 -15.49 29.52
CA ARG A 226 -35.61 -15.30 29.30
C ARG A 226 -35.93 -13.81 29.21
N TYR A 227 -34.97 -13.04 28.73
CA TYR A 227 -35.03 -11.57 28.68
C TYR A 227 -36.33 -11.07 28.02
N ASP A 228 -36.63 -11.53 26.83
CA ASP A 228 -37.81 -11.10 26.06
C ASP A 228 -39.14 -11.42 26.75
N GLU A 229 -39.22 -12.54 27.40
CA GLU A 229 -40.42 -12.95 28.17
C GLU A 229 -40.60 -12.03 29.37
N TYR A 230 -39.48 -11.76 30.08
CA TYR A 230 -39.51 -10.87 31.25
C TYR A 230 -39.84 -9.43 30.82
N CYS A 231 -39.26 -8.90 29.77
CA CYS A 231 -39.56 -7.59 29.24
C CYS A 231 -41.03 -7.45 28.78
N ARG A 232 -41.56 -8.47 28.10
CA ARG A 232 -42.99 -8.50 27.70
C ARG A 232 -43.89 -8.50 28.93
N THR A 233 -43.52 -9.15 30.02
CA THR A 233 -44.27 -9.16 31.28
C THR A 233 -44.24 -7.78 31.94
N LEU A 234 -43.08 -7.14 32.02
CA LEU A 234 -42.90 -5.79 32.60
C LEU A 234 -43.76 -4.76 31.88
N LEU A 235 -43.69 -4.75 30.54
CA LEU A 235 -44.42 -3.78 29.72
C LEU A 235 -45.91 -4.10 29.62
N GLY A 236 -46.27 -5.38 29.40
CA GLY A 236 -47.66 -5.82 29.25
C GLY A 236 -48.50 -5.62 30.52
N LYS A 237 -47.94 -5.89 31.70
CA LYS A 237 -48.56 -5.66 32.98
C LYS A 237 -48.42 -4.18 33.47
N ARG A 238 -47.84 -3.29 32.64
CA ARG A 238 -47.64 -1.86 32.92
C ARG A 238 -46.88 -1.57 34.24
N PHE A 239 -45.92 -2.44 34.60
CA PHE A 239 -44.98 -2.15 35.67
C PHE A 239 -44.08 -0.97 35.34
N ILE A 240 -43.71 -0.88 34.08
CA ILE A 240 -42.95 0.21 33.44
C ILE A 240 -43.68 0.65 32.16
N ARG A 241 -43.50 1.90 31.76
CA ARG A 241 -43.99 2.39 30.47
C ARG A 241 -42.88 2.31 29.41
N ALA A 242 -43.27 2.00 28.16
CA ALA A 242 -42.31 1.92 27.07
C ALA A 242 -41.54 3.23 26.82
N GLU A 243 -42.21 4.37 27.10
CA GLU A 243 -41.61 5.70 26.93
C GLU A 243 -40.54 6.03 27.99
N GLU A 244 -40.41 5.24 29.06
CA GLU A 244 -39.43 5.45 30.13
C GLU A 244 -38.13 4.68 29.92
N VAL A 245 -38.15 3.68 29.06
CA VAL A 245 -37.06 2.75 28.89
C VAL A 245 -36.61 2.61 27.43
N LEU A 246 -35.35 2.21 27.27
CA LEU A 246 -34.70 1.94 25.98
C LEU A 246 -34.26 0.47 25.98
N ASP A 247 -34.73 -0.29 25.00
CA ASP A 247 -34.34 -1.69 24.84
C ASP A 247 -33.30 -1.84 23.73
N LEU A 248 -32.07 -2.21 24.08
CA LEU A 248 -30.97 -2.48 23.18
C LEU A 248 -30.66 -3.99 23.09
N GLY A 249 -31.48 -4.83 23.71
CA GLY A 249 -31.32 -6.28 23.74
C GLY A 249 -30.55 -6.81 24.95
N HIS A 250 -30.16 -8.08 24.89
CA HIS A 250 -29.61 -8.86 26.00
C HIS A 250 -28.28 -9.54 25.64
N LEU A 251 -27.59 -10.10 26.67
CA LEU A 251 -26.29 -10.76 26.54
C LEU A 251 -26.38 -12.26 26.88
N ALA A 252 -27.53 -12.89 26.65
CA ALA A 252 -27.75 -14.31 26.94
C ALA A 252 -26.88 -15.26 26.12
N HIS A 253 -26.52 -14.84 24.92
CA HIS A 253 -25.71 -15.62 23.98
C HIS A 253 -24.87 -14.68 23.10
N ILE A 254 -23.57 -14.99 22.96
CA ILE A 254 -22.66 -14.34 22.01
C ILE A 254 -22.32 -15.34 20.92
N PRO A 255 -22.61 -15.06 19.65
CA PRO A 255 -22.24 -15.94 18.54
C PRO A 255 -20.72 -16.07 18.39
N ALA A 256 -20.23 -17.31 18.18
CA ALA A 256 -18.79 -17.59 18.06
C ALA A 256 -18.08 -16.79 16.96
N ARG A 257 -18.80 -16.46 15.88
CA ARG A 257 -18.29 -15.65 14.77
C ARG A 257 -17.85 -14.24 15.19
N GLU A 258 -18.45 -13.63 16.21
CA GLU A 258 -18.07 -12.29 16.67
C GLU A 258 -16.64 -12.25 17.24
N PHE A 259 -16.18 -13.38 17.81
CA PHE A 259 -14.84 -13.42 18.38
C PHE A 259 -13.75 -13.26 17.33
N ILE A 260 -13.94 -13.79 16.10
CA ILE A 260 -12.97 -13.62 15.00
C ILE A 260 -12.94 -12.16 14.53
N GLY A 261 -14.13 -11.60 14.30
CA GLY A 261 -14.26 -10.20 13.86
C GLY A 261 -13.67 -9.23 14.87
N ALA A 262 -14.01 -9.39 16.14
CA ALA A 262 -13.45 -8.62 17.23
C ALA A 262 -11.93 -8.78 17.34
N GLY A 263 -11.40 -9.99 17.18
CA GLY A 263 -9.97 -10.25 17.20
C GLY A 263 -9.22 -9.50 16.11
N LEU A 264 -9.67 -9.58 14.87
CA LEU A 264 -9.09 -8.85 13.74
C LEU A 264 -9.13 -7.33 13.95
N TRP A 265 -10.27 -6.84 14.45
CA TRP A 265 -10.42 -5.42 14.75
C TRP A 265 -9.45 -4.94 15.82
N GLN A 266 -9.29 -5.71 16.91
CA GLN A 266 -8.34 -5.35 17.98
C GLN A 266 -6.89 -5.40 17.50
N LEU A 267 -6.53 -6.34 16.63
CA LEU A 267 -5.21 -6.35 15.98
C LEU A 267 -4.98 -5.08 15.16
N SER A 268 -5.97 -4.64 14.39
CA SER A 268 -5.87 -3.40 13.61
C SER A 268 -5.71 -2.18 14.53
N LYS A 269 -6.49 -2.07 15.60
CA LYS A 269 -6.37 -0.98 16.61
C LYS A 269 -5.05 -1.04 17.40
N ALA A 270 -4.42 -2.22 17.50
CA ALA A 270 -3.15 -2.39 18.20
C ALA A 270 -1.97 -1.70 17.49
N ILE A 271 -2.12 -1.34 16.22
CA ILE A 271 -1.13 -0.53 15.48
C ILE A 271 -0.90 0.81 16.19
N ASP A 272 -1.99 1.44 16.66
CA ASP A 272 -1.96 2.76 17.28
C ASP A 272 -2.07 2.71 18.81
N SER A 273 -2.81 1.75 19.36
CA SER A 273 -3.12 1.60 20.80
C SER A 273 -2.87 0.18 21.30
N PRO A 274 -1.61 -0.28 21.40
CA PRO A 274 -1.29 -1.67 21.66
C PRO A 274 -1.80 -2.17 23.02
N TYR A 275 -1.67 -1.40 24.09
CA TYR A 275 -2.06 -1.82 25.44
C TYR A 275 -3.58 -1.96 25.64
N LYS A 276 -4.36 -1.02 25.10
CA LYS A 276 -5.82 -1.07 25.13
C LYS A 276 -6.33 -2.24 24.30
N SER A 277 -5.76 -2.42 23.12
CA SER A 277 -6.15 -3.49 22.21
C SER A 277 -5.80 -4.86 22.74
N LEU A 278 -4.66 -5.00 23.43
CA LEU A 278 -4.28 -6.26 24.05
C LEU A 278 -5.27 -6.66 25.16
N LEU A 279 -5.67 -5.74 26.03
CA LEU A 279 -6.67 -6.00 27.06
C LEU A 279 -8.02 -6.46 26.47
N LYS A 280 -8.45 -5.80 25.39
CA LYS A 280 -9.71 -6.18 24.70
C LYS A 280 -9.60 -7.50 23.96
N LEU A 281 -8.46 -7.79 23.32
CA LEU A 281 -8.23 -9.06 22.63
C LEU A 281 -8.22 -10.23 23.60
N LEU A 282 -7.53 -10.10 24.74
CA LEU A 282 -7.51 -11.08 25.81
C LEU A 282 -8.90 -11.30 26.42
N LEU A 283 -9.72 -10.25 26.56
CA LEU A 283 -11.09 -10.37 27.00
C LEU A 283 -11.92 -11.19 25.98
N THR A 284 -11.74 -10.93 24.70
CA THR A 284 -12.39 -11.70 23.63
C THR A 284 -11.94 -13.17 23.65
N GLU A 285 -10.66 -13.44 23.91
CA GLU A 285 -10.10 -14.77 24.07
C GLU A 285 -10.75 -15.50 25.27
N ALA A 286 -10.85 -14.81 26.42
CA ALA A 286 -11.50 -15.38 27.61
C ALA A 286 -12.97 -15.73 27.32
N TYR A 287 -13.70 -14.85 26.66
CA TYR A 287 -15.10 -15.11 26.28
C TYR A 287 -15.22 -16.28 25.30
N ALA A 288 -14.34 -16.36 24.31
CA ALA A 288 -14.32 -17.48 23.37
C ALA A 288 -14.06 -18.81 24.07
N SER A 289 -13.21 -18.84 25.11
CA SER A 289 -12.95 -20.04 25.91
C SER A 289 -14.15 -20.47 26.80
N GLU A 290 -14.98 -19.50 27.22
CA GLU A 290 -16.21 -19.76 28.00
C GLU A 290 -17.41 -20.17 27.14
N HIS A 291 -17.33 -20.00 25.81
CA HIS A 291 -18.44 -20.30 24.89
C HIS A 291 -18.85 -21.81 24.98
N PRO A 292 -20.17 -22.15 24.94
CA PRO A 292 -21.33 -21.30 24.66
C PRO A 292 -21.94 -20.59 25.85
N ARG A 293 -21.36 -20.68 27.04
CA ARG A 293 -21.91 -20.12 28.28
C ARG A 293 -21.06 -18.94 28.76
N VAL A 294 -20.93 -17.93 27.90
CA VAL A 294 -20.10 -16.74 28.20
C VAL A 294 -20.72 -15.95 29.34
N ARG A 295 -19.93 -15.67 30.37
CA ARG A 295 -20.33 -14.80 31.46
C ARG A 295 -19.68 -13.44 31.31
N CYS A 296 -20.33 -12.60 30.48
CA CYS A 296 -19.84 -11.27 30.14
C CYS A 296 -19.55 -10.41 31.37
N VAL A 297 -18.63 -9.45 31.22
CA VAL A 297 -18.28 -8.50 32.27
C VAL A 297 -19.47 -7.62 32.64
N ALA A 298 -20.32 -7.24 31.69
CA ALA A 298 -21.55 -6.51 31.97
C ALA A 298 -22.52 -7.28 32.88
N LEU A 299 -22.64 -8.59 32.69
CA LEU A 299 -23.49 -9.41 33.60
C LEU A 299 -22.95 -9.41 35.04
N ARG A 300 -21.63 -9.46 35.22
CA ARG A 300 -21.01 -9.33 36.56
C ARG A 300 -21.23 -7.96 37.17
N PHE A 301 -21.11 -6.89 36.37
CA PHE A 301 -21.46 -5.54 36.78
C PHE A 301 -22.91 -5.49 37.27
N LYS A 302 -23.84 -6.04 36.49
CA LYS A 302 -25.27 -6.10 36.82
C LYS A 302 -25.51 -6.87 38.14
N GLU A 303 -24.89 -8.04 38.29
CA GLU A 303 -24.99 -8.87 39.50
C GLU A 303 -24.54 -8.11 40.76
N GLN A 304 -23.41 -7.36 40.68
CA GLN A 304 -22.92 -6.55 41.79
C GLN A 304 -23.89 -5.42 42.16
N VAL A 305 -24.44 -4.74 41.18
CA VAL A 305 -25.44 -3.68 41.41
C VAL A 305 -26.73 -4.26 42.06
N PHE A 306 -27.19 -5.43 41.58
CA PHE A 306 -28.34 -6.12 42.20
C PHE A 306 -28.04 -6.55 43.64
N ALA A 307 -26.81 -7.03 43.91
CA ALA A 307 -26.36 -7.35 45.25
C ALA A 307 -26.14 -6.16 46.18
N GLY A 308 -26.31 -4.93 45.65
CA GLY A 308 -26.13 -3.69 46.42
C GLY A 308 -24.68 -3.30 46.68
N GLN A 309 -23.75 -3.84 45.90
CA GLN A 309 -22.34 -3.45 45.85
C GLN A 309 -22.20 -2.27 44.90
N LEU A 310 -22.08 -1.06 45.44
CA LEU A 310 -22.05 0.18 44.61
C LEU A 310 -20.72 0.92 44.72
N ASP A 311 -19.66 0.21 45.14
CA ASP A 311 -18.30 0.78 45.15
C ASP A 311 -17.82 1.05 43.73
N LEU A 312 -17.62 2.33 43.39
CA LEU A 312 -17.23 2.78 42.07
C LEU A 312 -15.85 2.29 41.65
N ASP A 313 -14.94 1.96 42.57
CA ASP A 313 -13.63 1.42 42.23
C ASP A 313 -13.74 -0.03 41.80
N GLU A 314 -14.56 -0.83 42.47
CA GLU A 314 -14.79 -2.24 42.09
C GLU A 314 -15.72 -2.37 40.86
N LEU A 315 -16.61 -1.39 40.66
CA LEU A 315 -17.49 -1.31 39.49
C LEU A 315 -16.86 -0.59 38.31
N ASP A 316 -15.58 -0.19 38.40
CA ASP A 316 -14.88 0.46 37.28
C ASP A 316 -14.79 -0.51 36.08
N PRO A 317 -15.10 -0.08 34.85
CA PRO A 317 -15.11 -0.94 33.68
C PRO A 317 -13.75 -1.63 33.40
N TYR A 318 -12.63 -0.93 33.61
CA TYR A 318 -11.30 -1.49 33.43
C TYR A 318 -10.88 -2.42 34.53
N VAL A 319 -11.29 -2.13 35.79
CA VAL A 319 -11.08 -3.03 36.93
C VAL A 319 -11.88 -4.32 36.75
N LEU A 320 -13.13 -4.23 36.33
CA LEU A 320 -13.95 -5.40 36.03
C LEU A 320 -13.36 -6.29 34.93
N VAL A 321 -12.87 -5.69 33.85
CA VAL A 321 -12.14 -6.39 32.78
C VAL A 321 -10.88 -7.06 33.36
N TYR A 322 -10.07 -6.32 34.11
CA TYR A 322 -8.86 -6.87 34.75
C TYR A 322 -9.18 -8.06 35.67
N ARG A 323 -10.19 -7.96 36.53
CA ARG A 323 -10.59 -9.05 37.46
C ARG A 323 -11.08 -10.28 36.67
N HIS A 324 -11.73 -10.08 35.52
CA HIS A 324 -12.12 -11.19 34.63
C HIS A 324 -10.89 -11.88 34.03
N LEU A 325 -9.96 -11.11 33.48
CA LEU A 325 -8.71 -11.61 32.91
C LEU A 325 -7.81 -12.28 33.96
N GLU A 326 -7.71 -11.69 35.15
CA GLU A 326 -6.93 -12.25 36.26
C GLU A 326 -7.42 -13.65 36.62
N ARG A 327 -8.75 -13.86 36.72
CA ARG A 327 -9.30 -15.17 36.97
C ARG A 327 -9.02 -16.13 35.81
N TYR A 328 -9.32 -15.74 34.59
CA TYR A 328 -9.07 -16.53 33.39
C TYR A 328 -7.63 -17.02 33.30
N LEU A 329 -6.66 -16.10 33.42
CA LEU A 329 -5.25 -16.42 33.30
C LEU A 329 -4.68 -17.21 34.51
N ARG A 330 -5.26 -17.07 35.69
CA ARG A 330 -4.96 -17.94 36.83
C ARG A 330 -5.44 -19.38 36.61
N GLU A 331 -6.64 -19.54 36.06
CA GLU A 331 -7.19 -20.84 35.72
C GLU A 331 -6.35 -21.53 34.62
N GLN A 332 -5.82 -20.75 33.68
CA GLN A 332 -4.90 -21.22 32.63
C GLN A 332 -3.46 -21.40 33.12
N GLN A 333 -3.14 -21.11 34.36
CA GLN A 333 -1.79 -21.16 34.93
C GLN A 333 -0.76 -20.35 34.14
N ALA A 334 -1.14 -19.19 33.62
CA ALA A 334 -0.34 -18.29 32.77
C ALA A 334 0.11 -17.01 33.53
N PRO A 335 1.04 -17.09 34.49
CA PRO A 335 1.45 -15.97 35.32
C PRO A 335 2.15 -14.84 34.52
N GLU A 336 2.90 -15.19 33.47
CA GLU A 336 3.60 -14.20 32.63
C GLU A 336 2.61 -13.36 31.82
N ARG A 337 1.58 -13.99 31.29
CA ARG A 337 0.48 -13.29 30.57
C ARG A 337 -0.32 -12.39 31.51
N LEU A 338 -0.58 -12.87 32.76
CA LEU A 338 -1.24 -12.05 33.80
C LEU A 338 -0.39 -10.82 34.14
N GLU A 339 0.90 -10.99 34.20
CA GLU A 339 1.80 -9.90 34.48
C GLU A 339 1.86 -8.88 33.32
N LEU A 340 1.74 -9.35 32.09
CA LEU A 340 1.58 -8.47 30.91
C LEU A 340 0.24 -7.70 30.97
N VAL A 341 -0.85 -8.33 31.36
CA VAL A 341 -2.17 -7.68 31.56
C VAL A 341 -2.08 -6.56 32.60
N ARG A 342 -1.44 -6.82 33.75
CA ARG A 342 -1.21 -5.82 34.80
C ARG A 342 -0.42 -4.61 34.26
N ARG A 343 0.64 -4.88 33.51
CA ARG A 343 1.46 -3.85 32.86
C ARG A 343 0.66 -3.05 31.84
N CYS A 344 -0.14 -3.71 30.99
CA CYS A 344 -1.00 -3.05 30.02
C CYS A 344 -2.04 -2.14 30.69
N LEU A 345 -2.65 -2.61 31.77
CA LEU A 345 -3.58 -1.77 32.55
C LEU A 345 -2.88 -0.55 33.15
N TYR A 346 -1.72 -0.75 33.78
CA TYR A 346 -0.93 0.33 34.39
C TYR A 346 -0.56 1.41 33.36
N LEU A 347 -0.01 0.97 32.21
CA LEU A 347 0.40 1.86 31.13
C LEU A 347 -0.79 2.55 30.43
N LYS A 348 -1.96 1.89 30.38
CA LYS A 348 -3.18 2.50 29.83
C LYS A 348 -3.77 3.55 30.79
N VAL A 349 -3.70 3.33 32.08
CA VAL A 349 -4.14 4.32 33.09
C VAL A 349 -3.21 5.54 33.12
N GLY A 350 -1.92 5.36 32.87
CA GLY A 350 -0.95 6.44 32.69
C GLY A 350 -0.64 7.28 33.96
N ARG A 351 -1.05 6.82 35.15
CA ARG A 351 -0.81 7.52 36.43
C ARG A 351 0.49 7.07 37.06
N LYS A 352 1.48 7.96 37.16
CA LYS A 352 2.78 7.68 37.77
C LYS A 352 2.66 7.54 39.29
N LEU A 353 3.07 6.39 39.87
CA LEU A 353 2.99 6.10 41.30
C LEU A 353 4.34 6.22 42.02
N GLY A 354 5.45 6.22 41.30
CA GLY A 354 6.81 6.26 41.88
C GLY A 354 7.22 7.62 42.46
N GLY A 355 6.44 8.68 42.24
CA GLY A 355 6.70 10.01 42.75
C GLY A 355 6.12 10.25 44.14
N ARG A 356 6.88 10.98 45.02
CA ARG A 356 6.36 11.42 46.30
C ARG A 356 5.32 12.55 46.13
N GLN A 357 4.08 12.22 45.79
CA GLN A 357 2.99 13.20 45.84
C GLN A 357 2.41 13.31 47.26
N ARG A 358 2.07 14.53 47.73
CA ARG A 358 1.38 14.72 48.97
C ARG A 358 -0.03 14.10 48.91
N GLN A 359 -0.46 13.38 49.96
CA GLN A 359 -1.70 12.61 50.01
C GLN A 359 -2.95 13.44 49.67
N ALA A 360 -2.93 14.74 49.98
CA ALA A 360 -4.00 15.70 49.70
C ALA A 360 -4.15 16.08 48.20
N GLN A 361 -3.18 15.71 47.35
CA GLN A 361 -3.17 15.98 45.88
C GLN A 361 -3.47 14.75 45.04
N LYS A 362 -3.72 13.58 45.66
CA LYS A 362 -3.98 12.35 44.95
C LYS A 362 -5.45 12.27 44.51
N GLY A 363 -5.68 12.28 43.21
CA GLY A 363 -7.01 12.01 42.66
C GLY A 363 -7.46 10.56 42.85
N TRP A 364 -8.73 10.28 42.68
CA TRP A 364 -9.32 8.95 42.86
C TRP A 364 -8.64 7.86 42.00
N GLN A 365 -8.25 8.21 40.77
CA GLN A 365 -7.54 7.28 39.86
C GLN A 365 -6.18 6.83 40.43
N HIS A 366 -5.45 7.76 41.05
CA HIS A 366 -4.16 7.48 41.67
C HIS A 366 -4.34 6.50 42.87
N LEU A 367 -5.34 6.75 43.72
CA LEU A 367 -5.64 5.92 44.88
C LEU A 367 -6.12 4.52 44.47
N SER A 368 -6.96 4.41 43.45
CA SER A 368 -7.42 3.12 42.92
C SER A 368 -6.24 2.31 42.33
N MET A 369 -5.33 2.98 41.58
CA MET A 369 -4.13 2.30 41.05
C MET A 369 -3.15 1.90 42.15
N GLU A 370 -2.94 2.72 43.17
CA GLU A 370 -2.11 2.34 44.32
C GLU A 370 -2.62 1.05 44.99
N ARG A 371 -3.96 0.91 45.15
CA ARG A 371 -4.56 -0.30 45.72
C ARG A 371 -4.27 -1.53 44.84
N LEU A 372 -4.48 -1.43 43.54
CA LEU A 372 -4.22 -2.51 42.60
C LEU A 372 -2.74 -2.92 42.58
N VAL A 373 -1.83 -1.94 42.55
CA VAL A 373 -0.38 -2.18 42.54
C VAL A 373 0.08 -2.84 43.85
N ALA A 374 -0.50 -2.44 45.00
CA ALA A 374 -0.24 -3.09 46.29
C ALA A 374 -0.69 -4.56 46.29
N GLU A 375 -1.86 -4.89 45.71
CA GLU A 375 -2.33 -6.26 45.49
C GLU A 375 -1.39 -7.06 44.59
N TRP A 376 -0.77 -6.43 43.57
CA TRP A 376 0.15 -7.08 42.64
C TRP A 376 1.53 -7.32 43.24
N GLN A 377 1.85 -6.71 44.38
CA GLN A 377 3.14 -6.77 45.07
C GLN A 377 4.33 -6.33 44.17
N TRP A 378 4.10 -5.29 43.35
CA TRP A 378 5.16 -4.79 42.50
C TRP A 378 6.25 -4.06 43.25
N GLU A 379 7.51 -4.35 42.87
CA GLU A 379 8.68 -3.67 43.44
C GLU A 379 8.76 -2.20 42.97
N PRO A 380 9.31 -1.28 43.80
CA PRO A 380 9.52 0.12 43.47
C PRO A 380 10.32 0.34 42.18
N ARG A 381 11.31 -0.54 41.92
CA ARG A 381 12.15 -0.48 40.69
C ARG A 381 11.30 -0.68 39.44
N ARG A 382 10.35 -1.58 39.47
CA ARG A 382 9.47 -1.86 38.36
C ARG A 382 8.53 -0.65 38.08
N LEU A 383 7.97 -0.06 39.14
CA LEU A 383 7.17 1.16 38.99
C LEU A 383 7.99 2.30 38.38
N ALA A 384 9.21 2.52 38.87
CA ALA A 384 10.09 3.55 38.32
C ALA A 384 10.38 3.33 36.83
N LEU A 385 10.56 2.08 36.40
CA LEU A 385 10.77 1.75 35.00
C LEU A 385 9.50 2.09 34.17
N LEU A 386 8.31 1.70 34.62
CA LEU A 386 7.06 1.96 33.88
C LEU A 386 6.72 3.46 33.88
N ASP A 387 6.96 4.16 34.99
CA ASP A 387 6.78 5.60 35.12
C ASP A 387 7.70 6.42 34.21
N SER A 388 8.86 5.86 33.85
CA SER A 388 9.79 6.46 32.91
C SER A 388 9.44 6.20 31.43
N ARG A 389 8.23 5.68 31.11
CA ARG A 389 7.79 5.36 29.74
C ARG A 389 8.01 6.52 28.75
N SER A 390 7.81 7.74 29.17
CA SER A 390 8.07 8.93 28.33
C SER A 390 9.56 9.13 27.97
N GLN A 391 10.45 8.47 28.68
CA GLN A 391 11.90 8.49 28.46
C GLN A 391 12.42 7.19 27.85
N TRP A 392 11.54 6.23 27.55
CA TRP A 392 11.95 4.98 26.92
C TRP A 392 12.55 5.24 25.54
N LYS A 393 13.74 4.74 25.35
CA LYS A 393 14.48 4.81 24.10
C LYS A 393 14.35 3.51 23.32
N MET A 394 14.82 3.51 22.11
CA MET A 394 14.63 2.47 21.09
C MET A 394 14.78 1.03 21.61
N ARG A 395 15.80 0.75 22.41
CA ARG A 395 16.05 -0.61 22.92
C ARG A 395 14.92 -1.14 23.79
N GLN A 396 14.46 -0.32 24.73
CA GLN A 396 13.35 -0.67 25.63
C GLN A 396 12.03 -0.82 24.86
N VAL A 397 11.80 0.08 23.90
CA VAL A 397 10.59 0.04 23.08
C VAL A 397 10.55 -1.20 22.18
N MET A 398 11.69 -1.63 21.64
CA MET A 398 11.76 -2.87 20.84
C MET A 398 11.48 -4.13 21.66
N GLU A 399 11.99 -4.20 22.89
CA GLU A 399 11.68 -5.30 23.82
C GLU A 399 10.19 -5.35 24.15
N GLU A 400 9.62 -4.20 24.50
CA GLU A 400 8.20 -4.09 24.82
C GLU A 400 7.32 -4.43 23.62
N ARG A 401 7.63 -3.86 22.44
CA ARG A 401 6.95 -4.20 21.18
C ARG A 401 6.96 -5.69 20.90
N ARG A 402 8.12 -6.33 21.05
CA ARG A 402 8.25 -7.78 20.82
C ARG A 402 7.31 -8.56 21.73
N THR A 403 7.24 -8.20 23.01
CA THR A 403 6.38 -8.85 24.00
C THR A 403 4.90 -8.66 23.63
N VAL A 404 4.49 -7.43 23.35
CA VAL A 404 3.11 -7.09 23.00
C VAL A 404 2.67 -7.75 21.68
N VAL A 405 3.49 -7.69 20.64
CA VAL A 405 3.17 -8.28 19.32
C VAL A 405 3.11 -9.81 19.38
N ASN A 406 4.01 -10.44 20.13
CA ASN A 406 3.96 -11.88 20.34
C ASN A 406 2.66 -12.30 21.03
N GLU A 407 2.24 -11.57 22.05
CA GLU A 407 1.00 -11.84 22.77
C GLU A 407 -0.24 -11.62 21.90
N LEU A 408 -0.30 -10.50 21.16
CA LEU A 408 -1.39 -10.23 20.22
C LEU A 408 -1.52 -11.34 19.19
N THR A 409 -0.39 -11.82 18.66
CA THR A 409 -0.36 -12.90 17.67
C THR A 409 -0.81 -14.24 18.29
N TYR A 410 -0.36 -14.54 19.50
CA TYR A 410 -0.72 -15.75 20.22
C TYR A 410 -2.22 -15.78 20.51
N SER A 411 -2.74 -14.73 21.13
CA SER A 411 -4.17 -14.62 21.48
C SER A 411 -5.06 -14.70 20.25
N TYR A 412 -4.68 -14.05 19.15
CA TYR A 412 -5.43 -14.11 17.91
C TYR A 412 -5.48 -15.54 17.33
N ARG A 413 -4.33 -16.24 17.31
CA ARG A 413 -4.27 -17.62 16.82
C ARG A 413 -5.14 -18.56 17.66
N LEU A 414 -5.07 -18.42 18.98
CA LEU A 414 -5.89 -19.23 19.90
C LEU A 414 -7.38 -18.95 19.68
N LEU A 415 -7.76 -17.69 19.60
CA LEU A 415 -9.13 -17.25 19.35
C LEU A 415 -9.67 -17.81 18.02
N PHE A 416 -8.86 -17.72 16.96
CA PHE A 416 -9.20 -18.28 15.65
C PHE A 416 -9.37 -19.81 15.70
N GLN A 417 -8.49 -20.49 16.43
CA GLN A 417 -8.57 -21.94 16.62
C GLN A 417 -9.86 -22.35 17.36
N ILE A 418 -10.20 -21.68 18.47
CA ILE A 418 -11.41 -21.93 19.24
C ILE A 418 -12.66 -21.71 18.37
N ALA A 419 -12.74 -20.58 17.69
CA ALA A 419 -13.88 -20.26 16.86
C ALA A 419 -14.09 -21.26 15.71
N ARG A 420 -12.99 -21.70 15.09
CA ARG A 420 -13.03 -22.71 14.02
C ARG A 420 -13.49 -24.09 14.53
N GLN A 421 -13.06 -24.50 15.73
CA GLN A 421 -13.54 -25.74 16.35
C GLN A 421 -15.04 -25.71 16.64
N GLN A 422 -15.61 -24.54 16.81
CA GLN A 422 -17.04 -24.34 17.06
C GLN A 422 -17.86 -24.19 15.76
N GLY A 423 -17.23 -24.42 14.59
CA GLY A 423 -17.90 -24.35 13.27
C GLY A 423 -18.29 -22.94 12.84
N ALA A 424 -17.64 -21.92 13.41
CA ALA A 424 -17.91 -20.54 13.06
C ALA A 424 -17.20 -20.16 11.75
N ASP A 425 -17.97 -19.77 10.74
CA ASP A 425 -17.47 -18.93 9.65
C ASP A 425 -17.15 -17.53 10.17
N SER A 426 -16.21 -16.83 9.52
CA SER A 426 -15.75 -15.52 9.99
C SER A 426 -16.87 -14.50 10.16
N GLY A 427 -17.98 -14.65 9.43
CA GLY A 427 -19.16 -13.77 9.47
C GLY A 427 -18.87 -12.32 9.15
N ILE A 428 -17.64 -12.03 8.70
CA ILE A 428 -17.15 -10.70 8.34
C ILE A 428 -17.44 -10.49 6.86
N ASP A 429 -17.93 -9.31 6.50
CA ASP A 429 -18.07 -8.92 5.09
C ASP A 429 -16.69 -9.04 4.40
N SER A 430 -16.69 -9.55 3.18
CA SER A 430 -15.46 -9.72 2.37
C SER A 430 -14.70 -8.40 2.19
N ARG A 431 -15.40 -7.27 2.17
CA ARG A 431 -14.83 -5.93 2.07
C ARG A 431 -14.08 -5.56 3.35
N ASP A 432 -14.70 -5.73 4.52
CA ASP A 432 -14.11 -5.41 5.82
C ASP A 432 -12.93 -6.35 6.12
N LEU A 433 -13.06 -7.63 5.79
CA LEU A 433 -11.97 -8.59 5.88
C LEU A 433 -10.79 -8.19 4.99
N GLY A 434 -11.06 -7.74 3.76
CA GLY A 434 -10.04 -7.23 2.85
C GLY A 434 -9.32 -6.00 3.40
N LEU A 435 -10.05 -5.04 3.95
CA LEU A 435 -9.52 -3.80 4.54
C LEU A 435 -8.65 -4.10 5.77
N LEU A 436 -9.17 -4.86 6.72
CA LEU A 436 -8.43 -5.23 7.93
C LEU A 436 -7.18 -6.06 7.59
N GLY A 437 -7.31 -7.02 6.67
CA GLY A 437 -6.20 -7.85 6.21
C GLY A 437 -5.09 -7.03 5.57
N ARG A 438 -5.42 -6.06 4.71
CA ARG A 438 -4.43 -5.19 4.05
C ARG A 438 -3.76 -4.22 5.04
N ARG A 439 -4.51 -3.68 5.99
CA ARG A 439 -3.97 -2.82 7.06
C ARG A 439 -2.97 -3.60 7.93
N LEU A 440 -3.30 -4.80 8.35
CA LEU A 440 -2.42 -5.69 9.11
C LEU A 440 -1.19 -6.10 8.30
N TYR A 441 -1.38 -6.44 7.02
CA TYR A 441 -0.30 -6.78 6.11
C TYR A 441 0.68 -5.61 5.95
N ALA A 442 0.16 -4.38 5.72
CA ALA A 442 0.98 -3.18 5.61
C ALA A 442 1.77 -2.89 6.90
N ALA A 443 1.18 -3.13 8.08
CA ALA A 443 1.81 -2.85 9.36
C ALA A 443 2.81 -3.92 9.83
N PHE A 444 2.51 -5.20 9.65
CA PHE A 444 3.23 -6.30 10.31
C PHE A 444 3.97 -7.24 9.35
N GLU A 445 3.61 -7.30 8.06
CA GLU A 445 4.29 -8.18 7.11
C GLU A 445 5.74 -7.77 6.91
N ARG A 446 6.65 -8.77 6.98
CA ARG A 446 8.08 -8.58 6.76
C ARG A 446 8.44 -8.96 5.33
N LYS A 447 9.00 -8.00 4.60
CA LYS A 447 9.50 -8.17 3.24
C LYS A 447 10.93 -7.69 3.15
N ALA A 448 11.68 -8.23 2.21
CA ALA A 448 13.01 -7.72 1.88
C ALA A 448 12.93 -6.22 1.52
N GLY A 449 13.78 -5.44 2.13
CA GLY A 449 13.85 -3.98 1.94
C GLY A 449 12.73 -3.18 2.58
N LYS A 450 11.71 -3.78 3.19
CA LYS A 450 10.67 -3.03 3.89
C LYS A 450 11.20 -2.46 5.20
N VAL A 451 11.06 -1.16 5.37
CA VAL A 451 11.43 -0.45 6.60
C VAL A 451 10.34 -0.64 7.65
N GLU A 452 10.68 -1.31 8.74
CA GLU A 452 9.76 -1.53 9.85
C GLU A 452 9.33 -0.21 10.49
N ASN A 453 8.04 -0.07 10.77
CA ASN A 453 7.50 0.99 11.60
C ASN A 453 7.30 0.48 13.03
N ILE A 454 7.91 1.16 13.99
CA ILE A 454 7.73 0.85 15.41
C ILE A 454 6.47 1.54 15.87
N ASN A 455 5.64 0.78 16.59
CA ASN A 455 4.35 1.26 17.04
C ASN A 455 4.48 2.47 17.97
N PRO A 456 4.00 3.67 17.58
CA PRO A 456 4.13 4.90 18.36
C PRO A 456 3.40 4.85 19.69
N GLY A 457 2.37 3.99 19.84
CA GLY A 457 1.63 3.82 21.08
C GLY A 457 2.42 3.22 22.24
N ILE A 458 3.67 2.76 22.03
CA ILE A 458 4.53 2.21 23.09
C ILE A 458 5.24 3.34 23.85
N ALA A 459 5.92 4.25 23.16
CA ALA A 459 6.55 5.42 23.77
C ALA A 459 6.30 6.65 22.90
N PRO A 460 6.17 7.85 23.49
CA PRO A 460 5.83 9.05 22.73
C PRO A 460 7.00 9.62 21.93
N ASP A 461 8.26 9.41 22.40
CA ASP A 461 9.45 9.97 21.81
C ASP A 461 10.62 8.97 21.84
N LEU A 462 11.15 8.66 20.65
CA LEU A 462 12.30 7.78 20.45
C LEU A 462 13.57 8.54 20.06
N GLY A 463 13.51 9.86 19.94
CA GLY A 463 14.61 10.73 19.53
C GLY A 463 15.82 10.58 20.47
N GLU A 464 17.00 10.45 19.89
CA GLU A 464 18.25 10.42 20.61
C GLU A 464 18.97 11.76 20.44
N ASP A 465 19.52 12.31 21.52
CA ASP A 465 20.24 13.60 21.46
C ASP A 465 21.53 13.50 20.65
N VAL A 466 22.22 12.37 20.77
CA VAL A 466 23.50 12.10 20.10
C VAL A 466 23.55 10.65 19.66
N LEU A 467 23.97 10.43 18.43
CA LEU A 467 24.17 9.10 17.85
C LEU A 467 25.52 9.02 17.15
N THR A 468 26.10 7.83 17.14
CA THR A 468 27.33 7.53 16.40
C THR A 468 27.01 6.54 15.29
N LEU A 469 27.27 6.93 14.03
CA LEU A 469 27.14 6.13 12.83
C LEU A 469 28.51 5.59 12.42
N VAL A 470 28.63 4.27 12.31
CA VAL A 470 29.90 3.59 12.03
C VAL A 470 29.74 2.61 10.89
N GLN A 471 30.68 2.63 9.95
CA GLN A 471 30.86 1.52 9.01
C GLN A 471 31.79 0.47 9.67
N LEU A 472 31.22 -0.67 10.01
CA LEU A 472 31.93 -1.80 10.56
C LEU A 472 32.75 -2.48 9.46
N PRO A 473 34.01 -2.84 9.73
CA PRO A 473 34.79 -3.63 8.78
C PRO A 473 34.15 -5.01 8.55
N ALA A 474 34.36 -5.58 7.39
CA ALA A 474 34.01 -6.97 7.15
C ALA A 474 34.94 -7.90 7.96
N ASP A 475 34.38 -8.90 8.64
CA ASP A 475 35.14 -9.83 9.47
C ASP A 475 35.95 -10.85 8.62
N ASP A 476 35.55 -11.06 7.37
CA ASP A 476 36.19 -11.94 6.38
C ASP A 476 36.11 -11.34 4.97
N ASP A 477 37.00 -11.71 4.06
CA ASP A 477 37.00 -11.28 2.63
C ASP A 477 35.70 -11.63 1.88
N ARG A 478 34.85 -12.45 2.45
CA ARG A 478 33.54 -12.85 1.92
C ARG A 478 32.35 -12.05 2.47
N GLU A 479 32.54 -11.31 3.57
CA GLU A 479 31.51 -10.51 4.19
C GLU A 479 31.53 -9.06 3.67
N GLN A 480 30.35 -8.47 3.52
CA GLN A 480 30.22 -7.06 3.16
C GLN A 480 30.29 -6.19 4.41
N ALA A 481 30.97 -5.04 4.32
CA ALA A 481 30.97 -4.03 5.37
C ALA A 481 29.52 -3.63 5.75
N GLN A 482 29.26 -3.55 7.06
CA GLN A 482 27.94 -3.23 7.58
C GLN A 482 27.94 -1.84 8.20
N TRP A 483 26.80 -1.17 8.15
CA TRP A 483 26.58 0.07 8.88
C TRP A 483 25.87 -0.21 10.21
N ALA A 484 26.31 0.46 11.26
CA ALA A 484 25.74 0.35 12.59
C ALA A 484 25.51 1.74 13.20
N ILE A 485 24.46 1.87 13.99
CA ILE A 485 24.16 3.10 14.72
C ILE A 485 24.15 2.82 16.22
N PHE A 486 24.86 3.66 16.97
CA PHE A 486 25.04 3.54 18.42
C PHE A 486 24.49 4.77 19.13
N PRO A 487 23.93 4.63 20.35
CA PRO A 487 23.51 5.75 21.16
C PRO A 487 24.73 6.44 21.77
N GLY A 488 24.68 7.77 21.84
CA GLY A 488 25.74 8.60 22.39
C GLY A 488 26.88 8.94 21.44
N ALA A 489 27.81 9.79 21.88
CA ALA A 489 29.03 10.14 21.15
C ALA A 489 30.13 9.12 21.50
N LEU A 490 30.48 8.24 20.58
CA LEU A 490 31.51 7.23 20.73
C LEU A 490 32.73 7.56 19.88
N GLY A 491 33.93 7.50 20.47
CA GLY A 491 35.19 7.65 19.75
C GLY A 491 35.52 6.38 18.93
N ALA A 492 36.49 6.52 18.02
CA ALA A 492 36.87 5.47 17.06
C ALA A 492 37.27 4.10 17.67
N HIS A 493 37.61 4.06 18.99
CA HIS A 493 38.03 2.85 19.67
C HIS A 493 37.01 2.34 20.71
N GLN A 494 35.91 3.04 20.90
CA GLN A 494 34.94 2.73 21.96
C GLN A 494 33.76 1.90 21.48
N TRP A 495 33.35 2.07 20.23
CA TRP A 495 32.14 1.41 19.70
C TRP A 495 32.13 -0.12 19.74
N PRO A 496 33.27 -0.86 19.73
CA PRO A 496 33.27 -2.32 19.85
C PRO A 496 32.68 -2.83 21.17
N ASP A 497 32.81 -2.02 22.24
CA ASP A 497 32.33 -2.38 23.58
C ASP A 497 30.82 -2.11 23.77
N TYR A 498 30.18 -1.51 22.80
CA TYR A 498 28.79 -1.13 22.87
C TYR A 498 27.93 -1.94 21.89
N ALA A 499 26.69 -2.28 22.30
CA ALA A 499 25.74 -2.89 21.41
C ALA A 499 25.04 -1.80 20.56
N PRO A 500 25.01 -1.94 19.23
CA PRO A 500 24.30 -0.99 18.37
C PRO A 500 22.80 -1.02 18.58
N LEU A 501 22.13 0.08 18.27
CA LEU A 501 20.67 0.15 18.20
C LEU A 501 20.15 -0.67 17.02
N LYS A 502 20.82 -0.57 15.88
CA LYS A 502 20.52 -1.33 14.66
C LYS A 502 21.76 -1.47 13.78
N ARG A 503 21.80 -2.58 13.03
CA ARG A 503 22.76 -2.83 11.94
C ARG A 503 22.02 -3.01 10.63
N SER A 504 22.63 -2.59 9.54
CA SER A 504 22.18 -2.87 8.19
C SER A 504 23.37 -2.98 7.23
N LEU A 505 23.25 -3.79 6.19
CA LEU A 505 24.22 -3.84 5.09
C LEU A 505 24.26 -2.52 4.30
N ARG A 506 23.18 -1.72 4.39
CA ARG A 506 23.01 -0.51 3.58
C ARG A 506 22.78 0.71 4.47
N LEU A 507 23.54 1.76 4.19
CA LEU A 507 23.46 3.03 4.92
C LEU A 507 22.05 3.65 4.81
N VAL A 508 21.55 3.73 3.58
CA VAL A 508 20.26 4.39 3.30
C VAL A 508 19.10 3.66 4.00
N GLU A 509 19.12 2.34 4.04
CA GLU A 509 18.13 1.55 4.80
C GLU A 509 18.17 1.87 6.29
N LEU A 510 19.38 1.97 6.85
CA LEU A 510 19.58 2.31 8.27
C LEU A 510 19.08 3.72 8.59
N LEU A 511 19.43 4.70 7.77
CA LEU A 511 18.98 6.09 7.94
C LEU A 511 17.47 6.24 7.75
N ALA A 512 16.90 5.57 6.75
CA ALA A 512 15.45 5.54 6.52
C ALA A 512 14.70 4.93 7.70
N TRP A 513 15.22 3.85 8.29
CA TRP A 513 14.67 3.24 9.49
C TRP A 513 14.75 4.19 10.70
N CYS A 514 15.89 4.84 10.92
CA CYS A 514 16.06 5.81 12.02
C CYS A 514 15.08 6.98 11.87
N HIS A 515 14.99 7.56 10.68
CA HIS A 515 14.12 8.69 10.40
C HIS A 515 12.63 8.31 10.53
N ARG A 516 12.20 7.19 9.91
CA ARG A 516 10.80 6.73 9.97
C ARG A 516 10.32 6.50 11.40
N ASN A 517 11.20 6.05 12.26
CA ASN A 517 10.88 5.73 13.65
C ASN A 517 11.19 6.88 14.64
N GLY A 518 11.57 8.05 14.13
CA GLY A 518 11.83 9.22 14.97
C GLY A 518 13.06 9.09 15.87
N VAL A 519 14.00 8.19 15.54
CA VAL A 519 15.29 8.04 16.27
C VAL A 519 16.21 9.20 15.97
N ILE A 520 16.17 9.67 14.72
CA ILE A 520 16.88 10.86 14.23
C ILE A 520 15.85 11.94 13.94
N ASP A 521 15.91 13.03 14.68
CA ASP A 521 15.12 14.25 14.45
C ASP A 521 16.00 15.44 14.02
N SER A 522 15.45 16.64 14.05
CA SER A 522 16.19 17.85 13.70
C SER A 522 17.21 18.31 14.76
N ALA A 523 17.09 17.84 16.00
CA ALA A 523 17.96 18.18 17.12
C ALA A 523 19.06 17.13 17.34
N THR A 524 18.94 15.94 16.78
CA THR A 524 19.91 14.84 16.91
C THR A 524 21.25 15.20 16.29
N ARG A 525 22.32 15.09 17.06
CA ARG A 525 23.71 15.26 16.60
C ARG A 525 24.28 13.90 16.20
N LEU A 526 24.84 13.82 15.00
CA LEU A 526 25.48 12.62 14.48
C LEU A 526 27.00 12.74 14.53
N SER A 527 27.68 11.70 14.99
CA SER A 527 29.11 11.50 14.84
C SER A 527 29.32 10.42 13.80
N LEU A 528 30.15 10.68 12.79
CA LEU A 528 30.36 9.79 11.64
C LEU A 528 31.75 9.13 11.69
N HIS A 529 31.78 7.80 11.56
CA HIS A 529 32.98 7.01 11.30
C HIS A 529 32.81 6.22 10.00
N PRO A 530 33.21 6.80 8.85
CA PRO A 530 32.84 6.29 7.53
C PRO A 530 33.60 5.04 7.10
N GLY A 531 34.65 4.63 7.83
CA GLY A 531 35.44 3.45 7.49
C GLY A 531 36.10 3.57 6.11
N GLN A 532 35.71 2.70 5.19
CA GLN A 532 36.18 2.69 3.81
C GLN A 532 35.31 3.49 2.82
N SER A 533 34.19 4.01 3.29
CA SER A 533 33.26 4.81 2.46
C SER A 533 33.81 6.23 2.24
N ASP A 534 33.50 6.83 1.09
CA ASP A 534 33.78 8.24 0.79
C ASP A 534 32.78 9.22 1.44
N LEU A 535 31.86 8.70 2.28
CA LEU A 535 30.84 9.49 2.96
C LEU A 535 31.43 10.58 3.85
N GLY A 536 31.01 11.83 3.67
CA GLY A 536 31.38 12.94 4.52
C GLY A 536 30.18 13.49 5.30
N ASP A 537 30.45 14.31 6.34
CA ASP A 537 29.40 14.90 7.18
C ASP A 537 28.40 15.73 6.37
N ALA A 538 28.86 16.54 5.41
CA ALA A 538 28.00 17.35 4.56
C ALA A 538 27.07 16.49 3.67
N GLU A 539 27.56 15.36 3.17
CA GLU A 539 26.77 14.42 2.40
C GLU A 539 25.71 13.77 3.30
N LEU A 540 26.09 13.36 4.50
CA LEU A 540 25.17 12.78 5.48
C LEU A 540 24.05 13.75 5.87
N ASP A 541 24.36 15.02 6.10
CA ASP A 541 23.37 16.06 6.41
C ASP A 541 22.40 16.28 5.25
N ASN A 542 22.88 16.29 4.01
CA ASN A 542 22.07 16.42 2.82
C ASN A 542 21.18 15.18 2.58
N LEU A 543 21.68 13.99 2.86
CA LEU A 543 20.89 12.74 2.82
C LEU A 543 19.72 12.80 3.82
N LEU A 544 20.00 13.20 5.06
CA LEU A 544 18.95 13.36 6.09
C LEU A 544 17.96 14.45 5.72
N GLY A 545 18.42 15.57 5.15
CA GLY A 545 17.55 16.61 4.61
C GLY A 545 16.60 16.08 3.53
N SER A 546 17.12 15.26 2.61
CA SER A 546 16.33 14.63 1.55
C SER A 546 15.33 13.62 2.09
N LEU A 547 15.72 12.82 3.08
CA LEU A 547 14.81 11.88 3.77
C LEU A 547 13.67 12.62 4.47
N ARG A 548 13.95 13.72 5.17
CA ARG A 548 12.91 14.55 5.82
C ARG A 548 11.94 15.15 4.80
N GLN A 549 12.44 15.60 3.66
CA GLN A 549 11.59 16.14 2.59
C GLN A 549 10.72 15.06 1.96
N PHE A 550 11.28 13.89 1.69
CA PHE A 550 10.59 12.76 1.06
C PHE A 550 9.58 12.10 1.98
N LEU A 551 9.92 11.93 3.26
CA LEU A 551 9.15 11.20 4.25
C LEU A 551 8.87 12.09 5.47
N PRO A 552 7.87 12.99 5.42
CA PRO A 552 7.47 13.75 6.60
C PRO A 552 6.93 12.81 7.68
N VAL A 553 7.47 12.88 8.88
CA VAL A 553 7.07 12.04 10.03
C VAL A 553 6.43 12.93 11.09
N PRO A 554 5.24 12.56 11.65
CA PRO A 554 4.46 11.34 11.38
C PRO A 554 3.76 11.34 10.03
N LEU A 555 3.65 10.17 9.41
CA LEU A 555 2.87 10.00 8.19
C LEU A 555 1.38 10.18 8.47
N ALA A 556 0.66 10.77 7.53
CA ALA A 556 -0.79 10.83 7.57
C ALA A 556 -1.39 9.40 7.61
N THR A 557 -2.53 9.25 8.26
CA THR A 557 -3.26 7.98 8.27
C THR A 557 -3.69 7.59 6.86
N VAL A 558 -3.65 6.29 6.58
CA VAL A 558 -4.08 5.77 5.28
C VAL A 558 -5.60 5.72 5.24
N ASP A 559 -6.20 6.30 4.21
CA ASP A 559 -7.64 6.26 4.02
C ASP A 559 -8.12 4.84 3.67
N ASP A 560 -9.31 4.47 4.14
CA ASP A 560 -9.93 3.18 3.84
C ASP A 560 -10.11 2.97 2.33
N ALA A 561 -10.35 4.04 1.58
CA ALA A 561 -10.44 4.00 0.11
C ALA A 561 -9.13 3.53 -0.54
N ASP A 562 -7.98 3.99 -0.05
CA ASP A 562 -6.65 3.55 -0.52
C ASP A 562 -6.38 2.08 -0.14
N LEU A 563 -6.78 1.66 1.06
CA LEU A 563 -6.65 0.26 1.49
C LEU A 563 -7.56 -0.70 0.72
N LEU A 564 -8.71 -0.25 0.24
CA LEU A 564 -9.62 -1.05 -0.59
C LEU A 564 -9.13 -1.22 -2.03
N GLN A 565 -8.21 -0.39 -2.50
CA GLN A 565 -7.57 -0.52 -3.81
C GLN A 565 -6.27 -1.34 -3.75
N PRO A 566 -5.82 -1.91 -4.86
CA PRO A 566 -4.47 -2.46 -4.95
C PRO A 566 -3.42 -1.40 -4.59
N ARG A 567 -2.36 -1.82 -3.91
CA ARG A 567 -1.25 -0.91 -3.58
C ARG A 567 -0.66 -0.30 -4.85
N ARG A 568 -0.47 1.01 -4.85
CA ARG A 568 0.16 1.79 -5.93
C ARG A 568 1.36 2.56 -5.39
N LEU A 569 2.32 2.82 -6.25
CA LEU A 569 3.47 3.64 -5.91
C LEU A 569 3.03 5.11 -5.81
N LYS A 570 3.32 5.78 -4.69
CA LYS A 570 2.94 7.17 -4.41
C LYS A 570 4.09 8.12 -4.65
N SER A 571 5.26 7.80 -4.11
CA SER A 571 6.46 8.60 -4.25
C SER A 571 7.72 7.74 -4.25
N VAL A 572 8.76 8.20 -4.94
CA VAL A 572 10.06 7.55 -5.04
C VAL A 572 11.17 8.57 -4.85
N LEU A 573 12.11 8.24 -3.98
CA LEU A 573 13.38 8.94 -3.84
C LEU A 573 14.51 8.04 -4.32
N LEU A 574 15.27 8.52 -5.31
CA LEU A 574 16.49 7.90 -5.78
C LEU A 574 17.70 8.65 -5.23
N LEU A 575 18.51 7.94 -4.48
CA LEU A 575 19.79 8.42 -3.96
C LEU A 575 20.92 7.77 -4.75
N VAL A 576 21.70 8.59 -5.45
CA VAL A 576 22.72 8.11 -6.38
C VAL A 576 24.10 8.26 -5.76
N ASN A 577 24.93 7.21 -5.84
CA ASN A 577 26.34 7.20 -5.42
C ASN A 577 26.55 7.59 -3.94
N VAL A 578 25.71 7.12 -3.04
CA VAL A 578 25.83 7.41 -1.60
C VAL A 578 27.12 6.84 -1.04
N GLY A 579 27.97 7.72 -0.51
CA GLY A 579 29.27 7.35 0.04
C GLY A 579 30.28 6.84 -0.97
N VAL A 580 30.09 7.12 -2.28
CA VAL A 580 30.99 6.72 -3.37
C VAL A 580 31.23 7.90 -4.32
N ASP A 581 32.48 8.23 -4.56
CA ASP A 581 32.85 9.23 -5.59
C ASP A 581 33.22 8.52 -6.91
N PRO A 582 32.40 8.63 -7.97
CA PRO A 582 32.64 7.96 -9.23
C PRO A 582 33.95 8.39 -9.91
N LEU A 583 34.35 9.65 -9.80
CA LEU A 583 35.60 10.11 -10.41
C LEU A 583 36.85 9.62 -9.68
N ARG A 584 36.79 9.48 -8.38
CA ARG A 584 37.88 8.84 -7.59
C ARG A 584 38.02 7.39 -7.99
N HIS A 585 36.92 6.68 -8.14
CA HIS A 585 36.92 5.30 -8.61
C HIS A 585 37.55 5.17 -10.01
N HIS A 586 37.17 6.03 -10.95
CA HIS A 586 37.77 6.04 -12.30
C HIS A 586 39.25 6.41 -12.29
N SER A 587 39.69 7.36 -11.46
CA SER A 587 41.08 7.71 -11.30
C SER A 587 41.95 6.53 -10.79
N GLN A 588 41.41 5.75 -9.88
CA GLN A 588 42.08 4.51 -9.39
C GLN A 588 42.23 3.46 -10.49
N MET A 589 41.33 3.44 -11.48
CA MET A 589 41.39 2.58 -12.67
C MET A 589 42.22 3.19 -13.80
N ASN A 590 42.97 4.27 -13.61
CA ASN A 590 43.74 5.01 -14.62
C ASN A 590 42.91 5.52 -15.82
N LEU A 591 41.61 5.73 -15.62
CA LEU A 591 40.71 6.30 -16.61
C LEU A 591 40.77 7.84 -16.53
N HIS A 592 41.47 8.47 -17.47
CA HIS A 592 41.56 9.91 -17.55
C HIS A 592 40.62 10.46 -18.63
N MET A 593 40.14 11.72 -18.46
CA MET A 593 39.27 12.37 -19.40
C MET A 593 40.07 12.75 -20.66
N ALA A 594 39.99 11.92 -21.69
CA ALA A 594 40.68 12.10 -22.93
C ALA A 594 39.85 12.78 -24.03
N THR A 595 38.53 13.03 -23.79
CA THR A 595 37.63 13.60 -24.81
C THR A 595 36.67 14.64 -24.18
N GLY A 596 36.03 15.45 -25.00
CA GLY A 596 35.00 16.43 -24.60
C GLY A 596 33.65 15.79 -24.15
N ARG A 597 33.56 14.46 -24.08
CA ARG A 597 32.33 13.76 -23.64
C ARG A 597 32.10 13.96 -22.14
N THR A 598 31.06 14.68 -21.82
CA THR A 598 30.71 15.08 -20.45
C THR A 598 29.41 14.45 -19.94
N ASP A 599 28.69 13.70 -20.79
CA ASP A 599 27.47 13.00 -20.35
C ASP A 599 27.77 11.99 -19.25
N VAL A 600 26.93 11.95 -18.26
CA VAL A 600 27.10 11.13 -17.06
C VAL A 600 27.00 9.63 -17.36
N LEU A 601 26.19 9.25 -18.33
CA LEU A 601 25.97 7.84 -18.72
C LEU A 601 26.93 7.37 -19.82
N GLY A 602 27.68 8.28 -20.41
CA GLY A 602 28.66 8.00 -21.47
C GLY A 602 29.94 8.82 -21.29
N TYR A 603 30.50 8.86 -20.08
CA TYR A 603 31.60 9.75 -19.70
C TYR A 603 32.93 9.31 -20.30
N ALA A 604 33.71 10.30 -20.74
CA ALA A 604 35.02 10.15 -21.34
C ALA A 604 35.05 9.28 -22.62
N GLY A 605 36.23 8.98 -23.15
CA GLY A 605 36.40 8.20 -24.38
C GLY A 605 35.90 6.75 -24.28
N VAL A 606 35.88 6.21 -23.10
CA VAL A 606 35.40 4.82 -22.81
C VAL A 606 33.90 4.71 -22.65
N ARG A 607 33.17 5.82 -22.68
CA ARG A 607 31.72 5.90 -22.48
C ARG A 607 31.27 5.26 -21.16
N ASP A 608 32.00 5.56 -20.07
CA ASP A 608 31.70 4.96 -18.79
C ASP A 608 30.54 5.61 -18.06
N ASN A 609 29.81 4.81 -17.26
CA ASN A 609 28.71 5.25 -16.45
C ASN A 609 29.21 5.80 -15.11
N LEU A 610 28.85 7.04 -14.79
CA LEU A 610 29.13 7.66 -13.49
C LEU A 610 28.09 7.28 -12.41
N VAL A 611 27.08 6.52 -12.73
CA VAL A 611 26.13 5.96 -11.76
C VAL A 611 26.63 4.59 -11.32
N LEU A 612 27.28 4.53 -10.15
CA LEU A 612 27.87 3.31 -9.62
C LEU A 612 26.93 2.58 -8.67
N THR A 613 26.18 3.33 -7.89
CA THR A 613 25.19 2.80 -6.95
C THR A 613 23.92 3.62 -6.99
N LEU A 614 22.79 2.95 -6.74
CA LEU A 614 21.48 3.56 -6.60
C LEU A 614 20.76 2.96 -5.40
N ASP A 615 20.26 3.82 -4.52
CA ASP A 615 19.35 3.45 -3.45
C ASP A 615 17.96 4.02 -3.77
N GLN A 616 16.99 3.14 -3.96
CA GLN A 616 15.61 3.49 -4.24
C GLN A 616 14.76 3.36 -2.99
N LEU A 617 14.22 4.48 -2.51
CA LEU A 617 13.20 4.49 -1.48
C LEU A 617 11.84 4.67 -2.15
N SER A 618 10.91 3.79 -1.84
CA SER A 618 9.58 3.79 -2.43
C SER A 618 8.51 3.81 -1.34
N LEU A 619 7.60 4.77 -1.40
CA LEU A 619 6.44 4.86 -0.54
C LEU A 619 5.19 4.55 -1.36
N ASN A 620 4.40 3.56 -0.92
CA ASN A 620 3.16 3.19 -1.59
C ASN A 620 1.92 3.78 -0.90
N SER A 621 0.74 3.59 -1.51
CA SER A 621 -0.55 4.10 -1.01
C SER A 621 -0.97 3.51 0.34
N TRP A 622 -0.35 2.41 0.79
CA TRP A 622 -0.59 1.80 2.11
C TRP A 622 0.45 2.25 3.16
N ASN A 623 1.22 3.32 2.88
CA ASN A 623 2.30 3.81 3.74
C ASN A 623 3.41 2.79 4.02
N GLU A 624 3.59 1.78 3.17
CA GLU A 624 4.75 0.91 3.24
C GLU A 624 5.95 1.63 2.60
N LEU A 625 7.03 1.76 3.37
CA LEU A 625 8.31 2.25 2.89
C LEU A 625 9.21 1.06 2.58
N THR A 626 9.74 1.00 1.36
CA THR A 626 10.72 0.00 0.94
C THR A 626 11.99 0.67 0.46
N VAL A 627 13.15 0.06 0.76
CA VAL A 627 14.47 0.49 0.30
C VAL A 627 15.09 -0.64 -0.49
N ARG A 628 15.56 -0.34 -1.70
CA ARG A 628 16.30 -1.27 -2.55
C ARG A 628 17.64 -0.64 -2.93
N HIS A 629 18.66 -1.45 -3.02
CA HIS A 629 20.00 -1.02 -3.39
C HIS A 629 20.45 -1.76 -4.64
N TYR A 630 20.97 -1.00 -5.59
CA TYR A 630 21.54 -1.49 -6.84
C TYR A 630 22.98 -1.03 -6.92
N ALA A 631 23.88 -1.91 -7.34
CA ALA A 631 25.31 -1.61 -7.44
C ALA A 631 25.93 -2.31 -8.66
N GLY A 632 26.98 -1.69 -9.20
CA GLY A 632 27.70 -2.21 -10.34
C GLY A 632 27.20 -1.66 -11.69
N PRO A 633 27.70 -2.20 -12.81
CA PRO A 633 27.44 -1.66 -14.16
C PRO A 633 25.97 -1.68 -14.58
N GLN A 634 25.19 -2.59 -14.02
CA GLN A 634 23.77 -2.77 -14.35
C GLN A 634 22.83 -2.08 -13.35
N ALA A 635 23.36 -1.39 -12.33
CA ALA A 635 22.56 -0.76 -11.28
C ALA A 635 21.47 0.17 -11.82
N LEU A 636 21.82 1.02 -12.79
CA LEU A 636 20.88 1.98 -13.36
C LEU A 636 19.77 1.33 -14.20
N PRO A 637 20.07 0.45 -15.18
CA PRO A 637 19.03 -0.19 -15.98
C PRO A 637 18.14 -1.16 -15.16
N GLU A 638 18.70 -1.86 -14.18
CA GLU A 638 17.91 -2.73 -13.28
C GLU A 638 16.94 -1.91 -12.42
N CYS A 639 17.44 -0.83 -11.78
CA CYS A 639 16.61 0.07 -10.99
C CYS A 639 15.49 0.70 -11.83
N LEU A 640 15.82 1.12 -13.07
CA LEU A 640 14.86 1.70 -14.00
C LEU A 640 13.79 0.69 -14.41
N ALA A 641 14.16 -0.53 -14.75
CA ALA A 641 13.22 -1.58 -15.13
C ALA A 641 12.25 -1.92 -13.98
N GLU A 642 12.76 -2.07 -12.75
CA GLU A 642 11.92 -2.33 -11.58
C GLU A 642 11.01 -1.14 -11.24
N PHE A 643 11.49 0.09 -11.40
CA PHE A 643 10.67 1.29 -11.23
C PHE A 643 9.52 1.30 -12.25
N LEU A 644 9.81 1.07 -13.53
CA LEU A 644 8.80 1.05 -14.59
C LEU A 644 7.77 -0.06 -14.39
N ASP A 645 8.19 -1.26 -13.95
CA ASP A 645 7.24 -2.33 -13.62
C ASP A 645 6.37 -2.00 -12.40
N ALA A 646 6.94 -1.31 -11.40
CA ALA A 646 6.19 -0.89 -10.21
C ALA A 646 5.14 0.19 -10.50
N VAL A 647 5.40 1.07 -11.48
CA VAL A 647 4.48 2.17 -11.87
C VAL A 647 3.52 1.78 -13.00
N ARG A 648 3.74 0.63 -13.61
CA ARG A 648 2.87 0.10 -14.66
C ARG A 648 1.42 0.03 -14.21
N GLU A 649 0.50 0.42 -15.09
CA GLU A 649 -0.93 0.40 -14.82
C GLU A 649 -1.42 -1.00 -14.47
N LYS A 650 -2.18 -1.08 -13.39
CA LYS A 650 -2.92 -2.30 -13.04
C LYS A 650 -4.39 -2.12 -13.41
N PRO A 651 -5.06 -3.16 -13.91
CA PRO A 651 -6.46 -3.08 -14.26
C PRO A 651 -7.30 -2.49 -13.11
N GLY A 652 -8.05 -1.43 -13.37
CA GLY A 652 -8.94 -0.78 -12.41
C GLY A 652 -8.36 0.36 -11.57
N SER A 653 -7.11 0.76 -11.81
CA SER A 653 -6.50 1.92 -11.13
C SER A 653 -6.33 3.08 -12.12
N PRO A 654 -6.77 4.31 -11.79
CA PRO A 654 -6.48 5.47 -12.64
C PRO A 654 -4.97 5.76 -12.64
N PRO A 655 -4.39 6.14 -13.80
CA PRO A 655 -2.98 6.47 -13.91
C PRO A 655 -2.68 7.72 -13.08
N GLN A 656 -1.91 7.56 -12.03
CA GLN A 656 -1.35 8.67 -11.26
C GLN A 656 0.17 8.54 -11.22
N PRO A 657 0.90 9.50 -11.79
CA PRO A 657 2.35 9.48 -11.75
C PRO A 657 2.83 9.56 -10.29
N PRO A 658 3.78 8.71 -9.88
CA PRO A 658 4.42 8.86 -8.58
C PRO A 658 5.25 10.14 -8.55
N GLU A 659 5.34 10.77 -7.40
CA GLU A 659 6.28 11.86 -7.19
C GLU A 659 7.70 11.29 -7.23
N LEU A 660 8.51 11.73 -8.21
CA LEU A 660 9.89 11.30 -8.38
C LEU A 660 10.85 12.39 -7.92
N MET A 661 11.71 12.03 -6.99
CA MET A 661 12.81 12.87 -6.50
C MET A 661 14.12 12.13 -6.70
N VAL A 662 15.10 12.77 -7.37
CA VAL A 662 16.45 12.22 -7.57
C VAL A 662 17.46 13.12 -6.89
N ARG A 663 18.38 12.54 -6.11
CA ARG A 663 19.42 13.26 -5.38
C ARG A 663 20.76 12.55 -5.50
N CYS A 664 21.81 13.32 -5.64
CA CYS A 664 23.18 12.86 -5.60
C CYS A 664 24.00 13.89 -4.81
N PHE A 665 24.86 13.41 -3.92
CA PHE A 665 25.63 14.28 -3.03
C PHE A 665 27.14 13.96 -3.04
N CYS A 666 27.59 13.10 -3.96
CA CYS A 666 29.00 12.83 -4.16
C CYS A 666 29.79 14.12 -4.46
N ARG A 667 31.09 14.14 -4.20
CA ARG A 667 31.90 15.36 -4.31
C ARG A 667 31.93 15.94 -5.73
N ASN A 668 31.91 15.07 -6.74
CA ASN A 668 32.11 15.45 -8.12
C ASN A 668 30.88 15.18 -8.97
N ARG A 669 30.44 16.17 -9.76
CA ARG A 669 29.35 16.09 -10.73
C ARG A 669 27.96 15.71 -10.18
N ALA A 670 27.76 15.82 -8.89
CA ALA A 670 26.50 15.43 -8.22
C ALA A 670 25.24 15.97 -8.93
N ALA A 671 25.18 17.25 -9.20
CA ALA A 671 24.04 17.88 -9.86
C ALA A 671 23.80 17.32 -11.28
N ALA A 672 24.85 17.13 -12.08
CA ALA A 672 24.73 16.57 -13.42
C ALA A 672 24.25 15.11 -13.39
N ILE A 673 24.71 14.33 -12.42
CA ILE A 673 24.29 12.94 -12.20
C ILE A 673 22.80 12.90 -11.84
N ALA A 674 22.36 13.70 -10.86
CA ALA A 674 20.98 13.73 -10.43
C ALA A 674 20.02 14.13 -11.56
N VAL A 675 20.35 15.22 -12.27
CA VAL A 675 19.53 15.70 -13.39
C VAL A 675 19.44 14.67 -14.51
N ARG A 676 20.57 14.05 -14.87
CA ARG A 676 20.59 13.07 -15.98
C ARG A 676 19.80 11.80 -15.65
N VAL A 677 19.90 11.31 -14.42
CA VAL A 677 19.12 10.16 -13.98
C VAL A 677 17.63 10.53 -13.92
N GLU A 678 17.28 11.70 -13.40
CA GLU A 678 15.89 12.15 -13.34
C GLU A 678 15.27 12.27 -14.74
N GLU A 679 16.00 12.86 -15.71
CA GLU A 679 15.58 12.94 -17.12
C GLU A 679 15.31 11.55 -17.71
N LEU A 680 16.23 10.59 -17.52
CA LEU A 680 16.07 9.21 -18.01
C LEU A 680 14.81 8.55 -17.46
N PHE A 681 14.58 8.65 -16.16
CA PHE A 681 13.40 8.06 -15.51
C PHE A 681 12.10 8.72 -15.98
N ARG A 682 12.07 10.06 -16.11
CA ARG A 682 10.89 10.79 -16.60
C ARG A 682 10.60 10.48 -18.07
N GLU A 683 11.62 10.36 -18.89
CA GLU A 683 11.50 10.07 -20.31
C GLU A 683 10.92 8.66 -20.56
N THR A 684 11.50 7.65 -19.91
CA THR A 684 11.06 6.26 -20.03
C THR A 684 9.68 6.05 -19.43
N TYR A 685 9.39 6.70 -18.31
CA TYR A 685 8.06 6.67 -17.71
C TYR A 685 7.01 7.35 -18.60
N GLY A 686 7.36 8.47 -19.25
CA GLY A 686 6.49 9.14 -20.22
C GLY A 686 6.12 8.24 -21.40
N GLN A 687 7.07 7.40 -21.87
CA GLN A 687 6.79 6.39 -22.90
C GLN A 687 5.82 5.30 -22.41
N LEU A 688 6.04 4.79 -21.20
CA LEU A 688 5.17 3.76 -20.62
C LEU A 688 3.72 4.26 -20.49
N LEU A 689 3.52 5.53 -20.09
CA LEU A 689 2.19 6.15 -20.02
C LEU A 689 1.47 6.27 -21.37
N GLY A 690 2.20 6.25 -22.48
CA GLY A 690 1.61 6.24 -23.81
C GLY A 690 0.78 5.00 -24.12
N GLY A 691 0.86 3.95 -23.27
CA GLY A 691 0.03 2.74 -23.35
C GLY A 691 0.30 1.84 -24.57
N GLN A 692 1.25 2.22 -25.43
CA GLN A 692 1.65 1.43 -26.60
C GLN A 692 2.94 0.66 -26.32
N PRO A 693 3.09 -0.56 -26.85
CA PRO A 693 4.35 -1.29 -26.75
C PRO A 693 5.52 -0.46 -27.28
N SER A 694 6.54 -0.29 -26.45
CA SER A 694 7.71 0.53 -26.80
C SER A 694 8.99 -0.07 -26.22
N ARG A 695 10.10 0.35 -26.80
CA ARG A 695 11.45 -0.07 -26.41
C ARG A 695 12.31 1.15 -26.17
N TYR A 696 13.21 1.06 -25.21
CA TYR A 696 14.21 2.09 -24.94
C TYR A 696 15.60 1.48 -24.92
N LEU A 697 16.51 2.01 -25.72
CA LEU A 697 17.88 1.54 -25.81
C LEU A 697 18.83 2.49 -25.11
N LEU A 698 19.52 1.99 -24.09
CA LEU A 698 20.60 2.68 -23.39
C LEU A 698 21.93 2.00 -23.68
N GLN A 699 22.99 2.77 -23.96
CA GLN A 699 24.33 2.27 -24.19
C GLN A 699 25.27 2.71 -23.06
N ILE A 700 25.87 1.75 -22.34
CA ILE A 700 26.88 1.98 -21.32
C ILE A 700 28.13 1.22 -21.72
N ARG A 701 29.24 1.93 -21.93
CA ARG A 701 30.46 1.36 -22.50
C ARG A 701 30.19 0.74 -23.87
N GLN A 702 30.46 -0.55 -23.99
CA GLN A 702 30.19 -1.36 -25.20
C GLN A 702 28.95 -2.24 -25.06
N GLN A 703 28.25 -2.14 -23.92
CA GLN A 703 27.06 -2.93 -23.66
C GLN A 703 25.79 -2.12 -23.96
N TYR A 704 24.79 -2.82 -24.45
CA TYR A 704 23.49 -2.25 -24.76
C TYR A 704 22.47 -2.81 -23.79
N HIS A 705 21.69 -1.91 -23.22
CA HIS A 705 20.60 -2.23 -22.29
C HIS A 705 19.29 -1.89 -22.96
N LEU A 706 18.52 -2.91 -23.30
CA LEU A 706 17.23 -2.74 -23.92
C LEU A 706 16.11 -2.95 -22.90
N LEU A 707 15.29 -1.92 -22.74
CA LEU A 707 14.07 -1.97 -21.96
C LEU A 707 12.90 -2.18 -22.92
N GLU A 708 12.13 -3.24 -22.72
CA GLU A 708 10.89 -3.48 -23.43
C GLU A 708 9.71 -3.20 -22.50
N MET A 709 8.83 -2.30 -22.91
CA MET A 709 7.72 -1.80 -22.13
C MET A 709 6.41 -2.11 -22.82
N SER A 710 5.54 -2.84 -22.16
CA SER A 710 4.19 -3.12 -22.62
C SER A 710 3.18 -2.93 -21.46
N PRO A 711 1.89 -2.83 -21.73
CA PRO A 711 0.86 -2.80 -20.67
C PRO A 711 0.91 -4.04 -19.76
N GLU A 712 1.42 -5.16 -20.25
CA GLU A 712 1.45 -6.44 -19.55
C GLU A 712 2.71 -6.64 -18.72
N ALA A 713 3.86 -6.19 -19.23
CA ALA A 713 5.16 -6.41 -18.59
C ALA A 713 6.19 -5.33 -18.98
N VAL A 714 7.15 -5.14 -18.08
CA VAL A 714 8.40 -4.42 -18.37
C VAL A 714 9.54 -5.41 -18.21
N SER A 715 10.42 -5.51 -19.21
CA SER A 715 11.59 -6.35 -19.18
C SER A 715 12.86 -5.58 -19.51
N HIS A 716 14.00 -6.04 -19.00
CA HIS A 716 15.31 -5.51 -19.28
C HIS A 716 16.21 -6.64 -19.77
N GLU A 717 16.85 -6.46 -20.91
CA GLU A 717 17.86 -7.37 -21.44
C GLU A 717 19.18 -6.62 -21.63
N SER A 718 20.27 -7.18 -21.09
CA SER A 718 21.62 -6.65 -21.26
C SER A 718 22.31 -7.41 -22.39
N LEU A 719 22.72 -6.69 -23.44
CA LEU A 719 23.33 -7.20 -24.65
C LEU A 719 24.81 -6.80 -24.67
N PRO A 720 25.73 -7.77 -24.71
CA PRO A 720 27.15 -7.51 -24.48
C PRO A 720 27.83 -6.72 -25.61
N ASP A 721 27.33 -6.81 -26.84
CA ASP A 721 27.96 -6.24 -28.03
C ASP A 721 26.94 -5.89 -29.11
N LEU A 722 27.40 -5.22 -30.15
CA LEU A 722 26.60 -4.83 -31.31
C LEU A 722 26.01 -6.06 -32.08
N PRO A 723 26.72 -7.16 -32.30
CA PRO A 723 26.11 -8.34 -32.91
C PRO A 723 24.92 -8.89 -32.14
N SER A 724 25.02 -8.95 -30.81
CA SER A 724 23.91 -9.36 -29.93
C SER A 724 22.71 -8.41 -30.03
N LEU A 725 22.96 -7.11 -30.11
CA LEU A 725 21.92 -6.11 -30.35
C LEU A 725 21.23 -6.31 -31.70
N LEU A 726 22.01 -6.50 -32.78
CA LEU A 726 21.46 -6.76 -34.12
C LEU A 726 20.62 -8.04 -34.15
N GLN A 727 21.11 -9.11 -33.51
CA GLN A 727 20.34 -10.34 -33.38
C GLN A 727 19.04 -10.15 -32.65
N HIS A 728 19.04 -9.36 -31.56
CA HIS A 728 17.82 -9.06 -30.79
C HIS A 728 16.85 -8.20 -31.60
N LEU A 729 17.33 -7.13 -32.26
CA LEU A 729 16.48 -6.25 -33.07
C LEU A 729 15.88 -6.97 -34.28
N GLY A 730 16.52 -8.01 -34.74
CA GLY A 730 16.04 -8.89 -35.80
C GLY A 730 15.09 -10.01 -35.34
N ARG A 731 14.64 -10.04 -34.08
CA ARG A 731 13.62 -11.00 -33.60
C ARG A 731 12.25 -10.65 -34.12
N GLU A 732 11.41 -11.68 -34.31
CA GLU A 732 9.97 -11.52 -34.61
C GLU A 732 9.22 -10.86 -33.47
N ARG A 733 8.12 -10.17 -33.81
CA ARG A 733 7.31 -9.41 -32.87
C ARG A 733 5.82 -9.59 -33.13
N ASP A 734 5.02 -9.57 -32.08
CA ASP A 734 3.56 -9.72 -32.19
C ASP A 734 2.89 -8.46 -32.77
N GLY A 735 3.48 -7.28 -32.55
CA GLY A 735 2.95 -5.99 -33.01
C GLY A 735 4.04 -4.93 -33.18
N TYR A 736 3.64 -3.75 -33.64
CA TYR A 736 4.54 -2.61 -33.70
C TYR A 736 5.03 -2.21 -32.32
N SER A 737 6.34 -2.02 -32.20
CA SER A 737 6.97 -1.53 -30.98
C SER A 737 7.94 -0.40 -31.31
N ALA A 738 7.61 0.81 -30.90
CA ALA A 738 8.45 1.98 -31.10
C ALA A 738 9.79 1.81 -30.35
N LEU A 739 10.90 2.16 -31.00
CA LEU A 739 12.21 2.14 -30.35
C LEU A 739 12.72 3.58 -30.19
N LYS A 740 13.00 3.95 -28.95
CA LYS A 740 13.65 5.22 -28.62
C LYS A 740 15.07 4.98 -28.16
N LEU A 741 15.97 5.81 -28.61
CA LEU A 741 17.39 5.75 -28.26
C LEU A 741 17.69 6.79 -27.18
N ASP A 742 18.50 6.40 -26.19
CA ASP A 742 19.12 7.37 -25.30
C ASP A 742 20.06 8.29 -26.10
N ARG A 743 20.34 9.51 -25.58
CA ARG A 743 21.04 10.61 -26.27
C ARG A 743 22.32 10.19 -27.01
N HIS A 744 23.07 9.27 -26.44
CA HIS A 744 24.38 8.83 -26.93
C HIS A 744 24.41 7.37 -27.37
N ALA A 745 23.27 6.70 -27.34
CA ALA A 745 23.20 5.32 -27.83
C ALA A 745 23.39 5.29 -29.35
N LEU A 746 24.33 4.48 -29.82
CA LEU A 746 24.69 4.36 -31.26
C LEU A 746 25.12 5.68 -31.92
N GLU A 747 25.65 6.62 -31.14
CA GLU A 747 26.07 7.92 -31.64
C GLU A 747 27.20 7.76 -32.67
N GLY A 748 27.02 8.34 -33.86
CA GLY A 748 27.97 8.28 -34.99
C GLY A 748 27.86 6.98 -35.80
N GLU A 749 26.94 6.07 -35.47
CA GLU A 749 26.64 4.87 -36.22
C GLU A 749 25.40 5.07 -37.13
N ASP A 750 25.43 4.42 -38.32
CA ASP A 750 24.27 4.42 -39.22
C ASP A 750 23.02 3.83 -38.58
N LEU A 751 23.20 2.83 -37.72
CA LEU A 751 22.16 2.12 -37.04
C LEU A 751 21.32 3.07 -36.11
N GLY A 752 21.98 4.04 -35.48
CA GLY A 752 21.30 5.03 -34.64
C GLY A 752 20.31 5.87 -35.43
N LEU A 753 20.69 6.32 -36.63
CA LEU A 753 19.80 7.07 -37.52
C LEU A 753 18.66 6.21 -38.05
N ILE A 754 18.94 5.00 -38.47
CA ILE A 754 17.93 4.04 -38.99
C ILE A 754 16.85 3.80 -37.93
N LEU A 755 17.27 3.41 -36.73
CA LEU A 755 16.34 3.06 -35.64
C LEU A 755 15.49 4.24 -35.15
N SER A 756 16.03 5.47 -35.23
CA SER A 756 15.30 6.68 -34.85
C SER A 756 14.14 7.03 -35.80
N MET A 757 14.14 6.46 -37.02
CA MET A 757 13.17 6.74 -38.08
C MET A 757 12.03 5.72 -38.16
N GLY A 758 12.02 4.66 -37.32
CA GLY A 758 10.99 3.61 -37.32
C GLY A 758 9.56 4.16 -37.24
N ARG A 759 8.67 3.70 -38.12
CA ARG A 759 7.27 4.13 -38.21
C ARG A 759 6.33 2.92 -38.27
N PRO A 760 5.14 3.02 -37.68
CA PRO A 760 4.12 2.00 -37.86
C PRO A 760 3.61 1.97 -39.32
N ASP A 761 3.06 0.86 -39.73
CA ASP A 761 2.40 0.65 -41.03
C ASP A 761 3.26 1.00 -42.27
N CYS A 762 4.57 0.85 -42.16
CA CYS A 762 5.53 1.22 -43.18
C CYS A 762 6.70 0.22 -43.21
N ILE A 763 7.11 -0.17 -44.38
CA ILE A 763 8.38 -0.89 -44.62
C ILE A 763 9.42 0.17 -45.06
N GLN A 764 10.47 0.33 -44.27
CA GLN A 764 11.50 1.33 -44.52
C GLN A 764 12.80 0.64 -44.93
N VAL A 765 13.28 0.94 -46.14
CA VAL A 765 14.51 0.41 -46.71
C VAL A 765 15.58 1.50 -46.69
N PHE A 766 16.65 1.24 -45.94
CA PHE A 766 17.81 2.10 -45.86
C PHE A 766 18.98 1.43 -46.56
N TYR A 767 19.75 2.17 -47.37
CA TYR A 767 20.93 1.63 -47.99
C TYR A 767 22.11 2.61 -47.91
N ARG A 768 23.28 2.05 -47.71
CA ARG A 768 24.55 2.78 -47.77
C ARG A 768 25.44 2.14 -48.81
N ARG A 769 25.88 2.96 -49.73
CA ARG A 769 26.83 2.52 -50.79
C ARG A 769 28.27 2.59 -50.28
N ASP A 770 29.02 1.50 -50.48
CA ASP A 770 30.46 1.40 -50.36
C ASP A 770 31.02 1.11 -51.74
N PHE A 771 32.32 1.19 -51.98
CA PHE A 771 32.93 1.12 -53.31
C PHE A 771 32.37 0.03 -54.24
N ASP A 772 32.35 -1.20 -53.78
CA ASP A 772 31.94 -2.39 -54.55
C ASP A 772 30.80 -3.19 -53.87
N SER A 773 30.31 -2.67 -52.77
CA SER A 773 29.24 -3.30 -51.97
C SER A 773 28.27 -2.25 -51.44
N ALA A 774 27.09 -2.70 -51.11
CA ALA A 774 26.11 -1.89 -50.39
C ALA A 774 25.59 -2.66 -49.18
N GLU A 775 25.35 -1.94 -48.11
CA GLU A 775 24.69 -2.45 -46.94
C GLU A 775 23.23 -2.00 -46.96
N ILE A 776 22.30 -2.96 -46.96
CA ILE A 776 20.86 -2.71 -46.90
C ILE A 776 20.40 -3.03 -45.51
N SER A 777 19.67 -2.08 -44.88
CA SER A 777 18.97 -2.26 -43.62
C SER A 777 17.47 -2.02 -43.86
N LEU A 778 16.63 -2.86 -43.31
CA LEU A 778 15.18 -2.73 -43.46
C LEU A 778 14.53 -2.76 -42.08
N LEU A 779 13.67 -1.81 -41.83
CA LEU A 779 12.71 -1.82 -40.71
C LEU A 779 11.35 -2.22 -41.27
N ASP A 780 10.77 -3.27 -40.72
CA ASP A 780 9.47 -3.76 -41.15
C ASP A 780 8.30 -3.08 -40.39
N GLU A 781 7.10 -3.48 -40.72
CA GLU A 781 5.84 -2.93 -40.17
C GLU A 781 5.69 -3.10 -38.64
N ARG A 782 6.47 -3.98 -38.02
CA ARG A 782 6.53 -4.19 -36.56
C ARG A 782 7.80 -3.61 -35.91
N ASN A 783 8.60 -2.87 -36.71
CA ASN A 783 9.87 -2.25 -36.32
C ASN A 783 10.93 -3.28 -35.90
N ALA A 784 10.98 -4.41 -36.63
CA ALA A 784 12.08 -5.37 -36.56
C ALA A 784 13.12 -5.07 -37.65
N LEU A 785 14.38 -5.24 -37.30
CA LEU A 785 15.52 -4.93 -38.16
C LEU A 785 16.00 -6.16 -38.93
N TRP A 786 16.14 -5.99 -40.24
CA TRP A 786 16.86 -6.92 -41.09
C TRP A 786 18.04 -6.21 -41.76
N ARG A 787 19.20 -6.85 -41.84
CA ARG A 787 20.41 -6.30 -42.49
C ARG A 787 21.03 -7.31 -43.42
N GLN A 788 21.50 -6.83 -44.59
CA GLN A 788 22.22 -7.66 -45.53
C GLN A 788 23.27 -6.80 -46.28
N ARG A 789 24.44 -7.38 -46.52
CA ARG A 789 25.48 -6.80 -47.40
C ARG A 789 25.43 -7.49 -48.76
N GLN A 790 25.39 -6.70 -49.82
CA GLN A 790 25.34 -7.17 -51.20
C GLN A 790 26.40 -6.47 -52.06
N ALA A 791 26.87 -7.16 -53.16
CA ALA A 791 27.74 -6.53 -54.14
C ALA A 791 26.99 -5.43 -54.90
N LEU A 792 27.60 -4.28 -55.05
CA LEU A 792 27.05 -3.11 -55.74
C LEU A 792 27.60 -3.03 -57.19
N ARG A 793 26.70 -3.16 -58.16
CA ARG A 793 27.00 -2.79 -59.55
C ARG A 793 26.47 -1.41 -59.84
N ASP A 794 25.23 -1.17 -59.63
CA ASP A 794 24.53 0.11 -59.71
C ASP A 794 23.33 0.10 -58.75
N GLU A 795 22.75 1.25 -58.52
CA GLU A 795 21.63 1.42 -57.59
C GLU A 795 20.35 0.71 -58.01
N ARG A 796 20.09 0.67 -59.31
CA ARG A 796 18.94 -0.04 -59.87
C ARG A 796 19.03 -1.54 -59.63
N SER A 797 20.18 -2.14 -59.92
CA SER A 797 20.42 -3.58 -59.74
C SER A 797 20.39 -3.99 -58.27
N LEU A 798 20.68 -3.04 -57.36
CA LEU A 798 20.60 -3.25 -55.91
C LEU A 798 19.16 -3.28 -55.39
N LEU A 799 18.35 -2.27 -55.75
CA LEU A 799 17.05 -2.03 -55.10
C LEU A 799 15.88 -2.66 -55.85
N ALA A 800 15.94 -2.74 -57.21
CA ALA A 800 14.82 -3.22 -58.00
C ALA A 800 14.39 -4.65 -57.73
N PRO A 801 15.29 -5.64 -57.48
CA PRO A 801 14.89 -6.98 -57.05
C PRO A 801 14.21 -7.01 -55.72
N LEU A 802 14.70 -6.23 -54.74
CA LEU A 802 14.10 -6.13 -53.43
C LEU A 802 12.72 -5.46 -53.49
N GLN A 803 12.57 -4.39 -54.28
CA GLN A 803 11.30 -3.71 -54.48
C GLN A 803 10.26 -4.65 -55.09
N ARG A 804 10.61 -5.38 -56.15
CA ARG A 804 9.70 -6.34 -56.77
C ARG A 804 9.23 -7.42 -55.81
N PHE A 805 10.17 -7.93 -55.00
CA PHE A 805 9.86 -8.90 -53.98
C PHE A 805 8.90 -8.33 -52.91
N LEU A 806 9.18 -7.15 -52.39
CA LEU A 806 8.32 -6.51 -51.37
C LEU A 806 6.95 -6.15 -51.94
N GLN A 807 6.84 -5.74 -53.18
CA GLN A 807 5.57 -5.49 -53.86
C GLN A 807 4.75 -6.78 -54.02
N SER A 808 5.39 -7.88 -54.45
CA SER A 808 4.74 -9.21 -54.55
C SER A 808 4.21 -9.66 -53.15
N LEU A 809 5.02 -9.48 -52.11
CA LEU A 809 4.62 -9.77 -50.73
C LEU A 809 3.37 -8.97 -50.30
N LEU A 810 3.35 -7.65 -50.53
CA LEU A 810 2.22 -6.79 -50.21
C LEU A 810 0.96 -7.17 -50.99
N TYR A 811 1.13 -7.47 -52.27
CA TYR A 811 0.01 -7.93 -53.10
C TYR A 811 -0.61 -9.24 -52.58
N ARG A 812 0.24 -10.19 -52.19
CA ARG A 812 -0.16 -11.48 -51.59
C ARG A 812 -0.90 -11.29 -50.28
N ARG A 813 -0.38 -10.44 -49.37
CA ARG A 813 -1.03 -10.07 -48.13
C ARG A 813 -2.42 -9.47 -48.32
N ASN A 814 -2.53 -8.53 -49.25
CA ASN A 814 -3.83 -7.91 -49.58
C ASN A 814 -4.83 -8.89 -50.17
N ALA A 815 -4.37 -9.86 -50.97
CA ALA A 815 -5.21 -10.88 -51.59
C ALA A 815 -5.73 -11.94 -50.58
N LEU A 816 -5.00 -12.19 -49.50
CA LEU A 816 -5.36 -13.17 -48.45
C LEU A 816 -6.28 -12.61 -47.37
N SER A 817 -6.39 -11.30 -47.24
CA SER A 817 -7.30 -10.67 -46.25
C SER A 817 -8.74 -10.69 -46.79
N LEU A 818 -9.51 -11.69 -46.35
CA LEU A 818 -10.94 -11.88 -46.67
C LEU A 818 -11.88 -11.07 -45.78
N GLU A 819 -11.40 -10.36 -44.76
CA GLU A 819 -12.19 -9.59 -43.81
C GLU A 819 -12.30 -8.11 -44.21
N GLU A 820 -13.49 -7.53 -44.02
CA GLU A 820 -13.93 -6.18 -44.41
C GLU A 820 -13.13 -5.01 -43.79
N GLN A 821 -12.16 -5.26 -42.92
CA GLN A 821 -11.23 -4.25 -42.43
C GLN A 821 -9.89 -4.43 -43.17
N VAL A 822 -9.80 -3.79 -44.32
CA VAL A 822 -8.53 -3.65 -45.05
C VAL A 822 -7.53 -2.95 -44.12
N PRO A 823 -6.43 -3.60 -43.67
CA PRO A 823 -5.35 -2.88 -43.05
C PRO A 823 -4.87 -1.81 -44.04
N ALA A 824 -4.61 -0.61 -43.53
CA ALA A 824 -4.04 0.46 -44.35
C ALA A 824 -2.91 -0.11 -45.20
N SER A 825 -2.93 0.12 -46.54
CA SER A 825 -1.92 -0.43 -47.43
C SER A 825 -0.53 -0.04 -46.89
N LEU A 826 0.29 -1.04 -46.55
CA LEU A 826 1.65 -0.80 -46.10
C LEU A 826 2.42 -0.02 -47.16
N ASP A 827 3.03 1.09 -46.77
CA ASP A 827 3.85 1.92 -47.65
C ASP A 827 5.30 1.41 -47.62
N ILE A 828 6.02 1.47 -48.77
CA ILE A 828 7.44 1.13 -48.82
C ILE A 828 8.19 2.43 -49.07
N ARG A 829 9.12 2.77 -48.20
CA ARG A 829 9.95 3.97 -48.30
C ARG A 829 11.40 3.66 -48.39
N TYR A 830 12.10 4.40 -49.28
CA TYR A 830 13.54 4.23 -49.52
C TYR A 830 14.31 5.41 -49.01
N TYR A 831 15.47 5.13 -48.40
CA TYR A 831 16.36 6.15 -47.84
C TYR A 831 17.81 5.80 -48.11
N GLU A 832 18.59 6.78 -48.56
CA GLU A 832 20.04 6.64 -48.72
C GLU A 832 20.78 7.26 -47.55
N LEU A 833 21.75 6.52 -47.00
CA LEU A 833 22.65 6.98 -45.95
C LEU A 833 23.90 7.57 -46.60
N LEU A 834 24.09 8.86 -46.42
CA LEU A 834 25.22 9.62 -46.97
C LEU A 834 26.15 10.11 -45.86
N SER A 835 27.45 10.14 -46.15
CA SER A 835 28.43 10.71 -45.24
C SER A 835 29.02 11.98 -45.85
N ASN A 836 28.73 13.15 -45.25
CA ASN A 836 29.30 14.45 -45.63
C ASN A 836 30.15 14.96 -44.48
N ASP A 837 31.44 15.23 -44.72
CA ASP A 837 32.40 15.71 -43.71
C ASP A 837 32.40 14.90 -42.41
N GLY A 838 32.28 13.55 -42.54
CA GLY A 838 32.25 12.64 -41.40
C GLY A 838 30.94 12.62 -40.59
N ARG A 839 29.91 13.34 -41.04
CA ARG A 839 28.57 13.26 -40.47
C ARG A 839 27.66 12.45 -41.37
N LEU A 840 27.00 11.49 -40.77
CA LEU A 840 25.98 10.68 -41.43
C LEU A 840 24.63 11.43 -41.44
N HIS A 841 23.95 11.40 -42.58
CA HIS A 841 22.59 11.92 -42.72
C HIS A 841 21.78 11.00 -43.65
N VAL A 842 20.48 11.10 -43.59
CA VAL A 842 19.53 10.24 -44.28
C VAL A 842 18.76 11.11 -45.31
N GLU A 843 18.78 10.71 -46.56
CA GLU A 843 18.02 11.34 -47.64
C GLU A 843 16.91 10.42 -48.12
N PRO A 844 15.64 10.87 -48.22
CA PRO A 844 14.57 10.10 -48.86
C PRO A 844 14.87 9.94 -50.35
N ARG A 845 14.57 8.75 -50.87
CA ARG A 845 14.71 8.43 -52.32
C ARG A 845 13.36 7.96 -52.85
N GLU A 846 13.15 8.20 -54.14
CA GLU A 846 12.00 7.65 -54.85
C GLU A 846 12.16 6.13 -55.03
N ALA A 847 11.03 5.43 -55.12
CA ALA A 847 11.02 4.02 -55.38
C ALA A 847 11.76 3.74 -56.72
N PRO A 848 12.64 2.74 -56.77
CA PRO A 848 13.35 2.43 -58.01
C PRO A 848 12.37 2.04 -59.13
N GLU A 849 12.61 2.52 -60.37
CA GLU A 849 11.78 2.13 -61.53
C GLU A 849 11.86 0.60 -61.72
N ALA A 850 10.68 0.00 -62.00
CA ALA A 850 10.63 -1.44 -62.29
C ALA A 850 11.58 -1.83 -63.44
N LEU A 851 12.38 -2.84 -63.19
CA LEU A 851 13.28 -3.39 -64.25
C LEU A 851 12.38 -4.03 -65.33
N ALA A 852 12.15 -3.29 -66.42
CA ALA A 852 11.51 -3.78 -67.58
C ALA A 852 12.63 -4.31 -68.55
N GLY A 853 12.80 -5.63 -68.56
CA GLY A 853 13.77 -6.26 -69.48
C GLY A 853 13.81 -7.79 -69.40
N PRO A 854 14.23 -8.45 -70.41
CA PRO A 854 14.22 -9.92 -70.52
C PRO A 854 15.29 -10.64 -69.69
N ALA A 855 16.00 -9.91 -68.85
CA ALA A 855 17.13 -10.42 -68.07
C ALA A 855 16.80 -10.98 -66.66
N LEU A 856 15.55 -10.92 -66.21
CA LEU A 856 15.16 -11.44 -64.89
C LEU A 856 14.36 -12.72 -65.00
N TYR A 857 14.94 -13.84 -64.53
CA TYR A 857 14.19 -15.06 -64.34
C TYR A 857 13.11 -14.85 -63.26
N GLU A 858 11.89 -15.27 -63.53
CA GLU A 858 10.83 -15.32 -62.51
C GLU A 858 11.10 -16.55 -61.63
N LEU A 859 11.64 -16.29 -60.46
CA LEU A 859 11.93 -17.32 -59.49
C LEU A 859 10.97 -17.17 -58.29
N GLN A 860 10.08 -18.14 -58.15
CA GLN A 860 9.12 -18.16 -57.06
C GLN A 860 9.42 -19.33 -56.11
N ALA A 861 9.19 -19.15 -54.82
CA ALA A 861 9.35 -20.21 -53.84
C ALA A 861 8.05 -20.43 -53.05
N LEU A 862 7.74 -21.69 -52.81
CA LEU A 862 6.68 -22.14 -51.92
C LEU A 862 7.29 -22.94 -50.79
N LEU A 863 6.99 -22.56 -49.53
CA LEU A 863 7.44 -23.30 -48.36
C LEU A 863 6.24 -23.91 -47.65
N GLU A 864 6.36 -25.22 -47.38
CA GLU A 864 5.29 -25.99 -46.71
C GLU A 864 5.85 -26.71 -45.50
N ARG A 865 4.95 -27.04 -44.55
CA ARG A 865 5.29 -27.83 -43.38
C ARG A 865 5.21 -29.32 -43.75
N GLY A 866 6.34 -29.94 -43.93
CA GLY A 866 6.43 -31.37 -44.25
C GLY A 866 6.36 -32.27 -43.01
N GLU A 867 6.48 -33.57 -43.20
CA GLU A 867 6.53 -34.57 -42.12
C GLU A 867 7.66 -34.26 -41.13
N ARG A 868 7.41 -34.44 -39.83
CA ARG A 868 8.36 -34.21 -38.75
C ARG A 868 8.77 -32.73 -38.56
N LYS A 869 7.89 -31.77 -38.93
CA LYS A 869 8.14 -30.32 -38.82
C LYS A 869 9.33 -29.81 -39.66
N ARG A 870 9.76 -30.51 -40.67
CA ARG A 870 10.75 -30.01 -41.63
C ARG A 870 10.06 -29.09 -42.63
N VAL A 871 10.72 -27.99 -43.00
CA VAL A 871 10.28 -27.10 -44.06
C VAL A 871 10.63 -27.74 -45.38
N GLN A 872 9.62 -27.94 -46.25
CA GLN A 872 9.81 -28.42 -47.61
C GLN A 872 9.80 -27.22 -48.58
N VAL A 873 10.70 -27.24 -49.54
CA VAL A 873 10.88 -26.15 -50.48
C VAL A 873 10.50 -26.64 -51.91
N THR A 874 9.64 -25.88 -52.55
CA THR A 874 9.33 -26.00 -53.97
C THR A 874 9.70 -24.71 -54.67
N LEU A 875 10.50 -24.75 -55.73
CA LEU A 875 10.92 -23.61 -56.52
C LEU A 875 10.27 -23.69 -57.90
N TYR A 876 9.76 -22.54 -58.38
CA TYR A 876 9.25 -22.38 -59.74
C TYR A 876 10.17 -21.43 -60.49
N CYS A 877 10.76 -21.88 -61.57
CA CYS A 877 11.65 -21.11 -62.43
C CYS A 877 11.12 -21.13 -63.86
N ASP A 878 10.75 -19.97 -64.42
CA ASP A 878 10.14 -19.85 -65.77
C ASP A 878 9.03 -20.86 -66.00
N HIS A 879 8.05 -20.93 -65.09
CA HIS A 879 6.91 -21.87 -65.11
C HIS A 879 7.25 -23.35 -64.94
N GLN A 880 8.51 -23.75 -64.70
CA GLN A 880 8.93 -25.11 -64.37
C GLN A 880 9.04 -25.29 -62.87
N GLU A 881 8.43 -26.37 -62.37
CA GLU A 881 8.48 -26.76 -61.00
C GLU A 881 9.70 -27.63 -60.65
N PHE A 882 10.35 -27.33 -59.51
CA PHE A 882 11.43 -28.07 -58.90
C PHE A 882 11.10 -28.27 -57.43
N SER A 883 10.85 -29.48 -56.99
CA SER A 883 10.49 -29.79 -55.62
C SER A 883 11.60 -30.55 -54.86
N GLU A 884 11.72 -30.29 -53.57
CA GLU A 884 12.60 -31.06 -52.71
C GLU A 884 12.21 -32.52 -52.64
N LEU A 885 10.95 -32.86 -52.92
CA LEU A 885 10.46 -34.23 -53.02
C LEU A 885 11.07 -34.98 -54.22
N GLU A 886 11.30 -34.29 -55.32
CA GLU A 886 11.85 -34.85 -56.55
C GLU A 886 13.37 -34.85 -56.54
N TYR A 887 14.00 -33.77 -56.12
CA TYR A 887 15.46 -33.57 -56.26
C TYR A 887 16.22 -33.70 -54.94
N GLY A 888 15.52 -33.82 -53.79
CA GLY A 888 16.16 -33.94 -52.47
C GLY A 888 17.20 -32.83 -52.24
N ALA A 889 18.36 -33.16 -51.70
CA ALA A 889 19.47 -32.24 -51.49
C ALA A 889 20.05 -31.62 -52.79
N GLY A 890 19.68 -32.11 -53.97
CA GLY A 890 20.09 -31.59 -55.27
C GLY A 890 19.20 -30.51 -55.85
N LEU A 891 18.14 -30.07 -55.15
CA LEU A 891 17.15 -29.09 -55.63
C LEU A 891 17.81 -27.84 -56.22
N PHE A 892 18.65 -27.16 -55.48
CA PHE A 892 19.28 -25.91 -55.90
C PHE A 892 20.23 -26.13 -57.08
N LYS A 893 20.90 -27.27 -57.16
CA LYS A 893 21.76 -27.66 -58.33
C LYS A 893 20.93 -27.90 -59.60
N ALA A 894 19.71 -28.47 -59.44
CA ALA A 894 18.82 -28.68 -60.57
C ALA A 894 18.29 -27.31 -61.11
N VAL A 895 17.88 -26.44 -60.26
CA VAL A 895 17.45 -25.06 -60.63
C VAL A 895 18.62 -24.26 -61.23
N ALA A 896 19.82 -24.35 -60.64
CA ALA A 896 21.01 -23.68 -61.16
C ALA A 896 21.38 -24.17 -62.62
N ARG A 897 21.31 -25.47 -62.89
CA ARG A 897 21.49 -26.01 -64.26
C ARG A 897 20.45 -25.50 -65.24
N HIS A 898 19.22 -25.42 -64.84
CA HIS A 898 18.13 -24.89 -65.68
C HIS A 898 18.38 -23.41 -66.01
N ILE A 899 18.75 -22.61 -65.04
CA ILE A 899 19.06 -21.19 -65.24
C ILE A 899 20.27 -21.02 -66.17
N LEU A 900 21.36 -21.75 -65.96
CA LEU A 900 22.57 -21.68 -66.80
C LEU A 900 22.33 -22.15 -68.23
N ALA A 901 21.47 -23.14 -68.48
CA ALA A 901 21.12 -23.61 -69.81
C ALA A 901 20.33 -22.55 -70.62
N HIS A 902 19.63 -21.62 -69.94
CA HIS A 902 18.81 -20.59 -70.66
C HIS A 902 19.39 -19.16 -70.53
N ARG A 903 20.52 -18.97 -69.86
CA ARG A 903 21.23 -17.66 -69.82
C ARG A 903 21.77 -17.26 -71.15
N ALA A 904 21.43 -16.01 -71.52
CA ALA A 904 22.01 -15.42 -72.78
C ALA A 904 23.37 -14.77 -72.57
N GLU A 905 23.78 -14.46 -71.35
CA GLU A 905 25.05 -13.79 -71.05
C GLU A 905 26.04 -14.75 -70.33
N SER A 906 27.36 -14.63 -70.73
CA SER A 906 28.41 -15.48 -70.14
C SER A 906 28.92 -15.02 -68.76
N GLU A 907 28.53 -13.81 -68.23
CA GLU A 907 29.01 -13.34 -67.00
C GLU A 907 28.09 -13.84 -65.82
N PRO A 908 28.68 -14.35 -64.75
CA PRO A 908 27.91 -14.78 -63.60
C PRO A 908 27.31 -13.60 -62.91
N TYR A 909 26.00 -13.53 -62.77
CA TYR A 909 25.28 -12.57 -61.93
C TYR A 909 24.32 -13.30 -61.00
N PRO A 910 24.10 -12.76 -59.78
CA PRO A 910 23.25 -13.42 -58.80
C PRO A 910 21.79 -13.48 -59.25
N CYS A 911 21.11 -14.55 -58.87
CA CYS A 911 19.66 -14.69 -59.04
C CYS A 911 18.94 -14.27 -57.76
N TYR A 912 17.78 -13.66 -57.92
CA TYR A 912 16.95 -13.19 -56.85
C TYR A 912 15.55 -13.80 -56.92
N LEU A 913 14.97 -14.10 -55.75
CA LEU A 913 13.58 -14.50 -55.65
C LEU A 913 12.66 -13.32 -55.94
N THR A 914 11.70 -13.51 -56.85
CA THR A 914 10.68 -12.52 -57.18
C THR A 914 9.44 -12.64 -56.32
N ASP A 915 9.15 -13.83 -55.78
CA ASP A 915 8.00 -14.09 -54.92
C ASP A 915 8.27 -15.25 -53.95
N LEU A 916 7.63 -15.24 -52.80
CA LEU A 916 7.75 -16.26 -51.78
C LEU A 916 6.38 -16.49 -51.10
N ASP A 917 5.93 -17.72 -51.09
CA ASP A 917 4.71 -18.12 -50.42
C ASP A 917 4.99 -18.84 -49.11
N LEU A 918 4.58 -18.26 -47.98
CA LEU A 918 4.67 -18.81 -46.64
C LEU A 918 3.31 -19.21 -46.06
N SER A 919 2.21 -19.09 -46.81
CA SER A 919 0.85 -19.31 -46.33
C SER A 919 0.62 -20.71 -45.76
N ARG A 920 1.29 -21.71 -46.30
CA ARG A 920 1.21 -23.09 -45.81
C ARG A 920 2.17 -23.43 -44.66
N LEU A 921 3.13 -22.55 -44.40
CA LEU A 921 4.06 -22.68 -43.30
C LEU A 921 3.48 -22.03 -42.02
N PHE A 922 2.79 -20.91 -42.21
CA PHE A 922 2.15 -20.10 -41.13
C PHE A 922 0.59 -20.12 -41.30
N ALA A 923 0.01 -21.34 -41.17
CA ALA A 923 -1.43 -21.52 -41.47
C ALA A 923 -2.38 -20.72 -40.57
N ASP A 924 -1.97 -20.41 -39.32
CA ASP A 924 -2.81 -19.75 -38.30
C ASP A 924 -2.40 -18.29 -38.01
N GLU A 925 -1.30 -17.78 -38.57
CA GLU A 925 -0.76 -16.44 -38.28
C GLU A 925 -0.33 -15.74 -39.58
N GLN A 926 -0.50 -14.40 -39.62
CA GLN A 926 0.07 -13.61 -40.71
C GLN A 926 1.58 -13.44 -40.51
N PRO A 927 2.41 -13.97 -41.40
CA PRO A 927 3.87 -13.87 -41.29
C PRO A 927 4.33 -12.40 -41.45
N GLN A 928 5.24 -11.99 -40.57
CA GLN A 928 5.89 -10.68 -40.61
C GLN A 928 6.83 -10.55 -41.81
N THR A 929 7.04 -9.35 -42.32
CA THR A 929 7.98 -9.12 -43.46
C THR A 929 9.39 -9.69 -43.18
N LEU A 930 9.85 -9.65 -41.95
CA LEU A 930 11.09 -10.24 -41.51
C LEU A 930 11.21 -11.76 -41.82
N HIS A 931 10.11 -12.52 -41.69
CA HIS A 931 10.10 -13.95 -42.04
C HIS A 931 10.39 -14.17 -43.53
N TYR A 932 9.72 -13.42 -44.37
CA TYR A 932 9.93 -13.50 -45.83
C TYR A 932 11.36 -13.15 -46.20
N LEU A 933 11.95 -12.12 -45.62
CA LEU A 933 13.34 -11.71 -45.89
C LEU A 933 14.35 -12.74 -45.39
N ARG A 934 14.12 -13.38 -44.26
CA ARG A 934 14.99 -14.45 -43.77
C ARG A 934 14.99 -15.67 -44.68
N TYR A 935 13.80 -16.16 -45.02
CA TYR A 935 13.71 -17.29 -45.95
C TYR A 935 14.24 -16.93 -47.36
N LYS A 936 13.93 -15.74 -47.86
CA LYS A 936 14.49 -15.21 -49.08
C LYS A 936 16.03 -15.27 -49.05
N SER A 937 16.65 -14.72 -48.05
CA SER A 937 18.13 -14.70 -47.90
C SER A 937 18.73 -16.11 -47.88
N VAL A 938 18.13 -17.05 -47.18
CA VAL A 938 18.61 -18.44 -47.11
C VAL A 938 18.50 -19.12 -48.46
N LEU A 939 17.37 -19.00 -49.14
CA LEU A 939 17.11 -19.62 -50.45
C LEU A 939 18.01 -19.03 -51.56
N GLU A 940 18.17 -17.70 -51.59
CA GLU A 940 19.04 -17.01 -52.52
C GLU A 940 20.51 -17.37 -52.31
N THR A 941 20.95 -17.47 -51.08
CA THR A 941 22.33 -17.89 -50.76
C THR A 941 22.58 -19.29 -51.25
N ALA A 942 21.69 -20.23 -50.98
CA ALA A 942 21.82 -21.63 -51.42
C ALA A 942 21.79 -21.74 -52.95
N LEU A 943 20.92 -21.00 -53.63
CA LEU A 943 20.83 -20.98 -55.07
C LEU A 943 22.08 -20.35 -55.74
N ASN A 944 22.50 -19.19 -55.28
CA ASN A 944 23.66 -18.49 -55.81
C ASN A 944 24.96 -19.26 -55.57
N GLN A 945 25.06 -19.97 -54.44
CA GLN A 945 26.18 -20.91 -54.22
C GLN A 945 26.14 -22.06 -55.23
N ALA A 946 24.98 -22.66 -55.49
CA ALA A 946 24.83 -23.73 -56.47
C ALA A 946 25.10 -23.22 -57.89
N LEU A 947 24.86 -21.96 -58.23
CA LEU A 947 25.24 -21.36 -59.53
C LEU A 947 26.72 -21.13 -59.66
N LEU A 948 27.46 -20.87 -58.60
CA LEU A 948 28.91 -20.73 -58.59
C LEU A 948 29.65 -22.07 -58.68
N GLU A 949 29.05 -23.17 -58.21
CA GLU A 949 29.57 -24.53 -58.19
C GLU A 949 29.39 -25.26 -59.52
N GLN A 950 28.58 -24.79 -60.47
CA GLN A 950 28.27 -25.36 -61.77
C GLN A 950 29.05 -24.64 -62.87
#